data_3e6e1dc166492128968da945db142a28
#
_entry.id   3e6e1dc166492128968da945db142a28
#
_cell.length_a   1.000
_cell.length_b   1.000
_cell.length_c   1.000
_cell.angle_alpha   90.00
_cell.angle_beta   90.00
_cell.angle_gamma   90.00
#
_symmetry.space_group_name_H-M   'P 1'
#
loop_
_entity.id
_entity.type
_entity.pdbx_description
1 polymer ?
#
loop_
_entity_poly.entity_id
_entity_poly.type
_entity_poly.pdbx_seq_one_letter_code
_entity_poly.pdbx_strand_id
1 'polypeptide(L)'
;MANFLTRIFGSRNERLVRQYAKSVAAINALEEGFKALSDDALQAKTAEFRRRYGDGETLQQLLPEAFAVVREASVRTMQMRPFDVQLVGGMVLHAGNIAEMRTGEGKTLMSTLPAYLNAIGGDGVHIVTVNEYLAQRDADWMRPIYEFLGLTVGVSKGGQTSDEKREAYKRDITYATNNELGFDYLRDNLAFSTADKAQRGLNFAIVDEVDSILIDEARTPLIISGPTESNTDLYAKINKMIPKLIRQEETEDPSNYDIPGNKVTISGEESDELTLDEAIEIAEQRDADLVMTSIEGKVAACRIVKRGDYTVDEKAKQTHITEEGHARVEALMSQTGLLSEGESLYDAANIKLLHHLGSALRAHAMYQRDVEYIVKDGEVVIVDEFTGRTMPGRRWGDGLHQAIEAKEGVSIKQENQTVAAITFQNYFRLYNNLSGMTGTADTEAFEFQQIYGLEVVVIPTHKDMIRDDQPDLVYLTEKDKFEAIIEDVVDCSERGQPVLVGTTSIEASELLSSLLKGKGIKHSVLNAKQHEREAQIVQNAGRPGAITIATNMAGRGTDIVLGGSLEAALEDARKRYGSDADTVAVEGEWKQRHEQVLEAGGLHITGTERHESRRIDNQLRGRSGRQGDPGSSRFYLSMEDTLMRIFGDPERTKNLLSRAGMREGEAIESKLLSRQIERAQRKVEAHNFDIRKNLLEYDDVANDQRKVVYHQRAELMDADEVEESVAAILEEVVGITAEQYVPPGSLDEMWDADGLTQALESEYGVRADVARWTRDNKTISAEGIVEKCIKEAQDSYEKRVGDIGADLMRSVEKKVMLHQLDHHWKEHLASMDHLRQGIGLRSYAQKNPKQEYKREAFEMFGTMLEQVKHDTISILSRIRIRGEKDLDEMAERKQSTASMKFQHAESSALDEHDKASQPAGLPPAEPFVRDKRKIGRNEICPCGSGKKFKQCCGQLHA
;
A
#
# COMPACT_ATOMS: atom_id res chain seq x y z
N MET A 1 11.24 9.24 39.33
CA MET A 1 12.60 9.72 39.03
C MET A 1 12.74 10.33 37.65
N ALA A 2 12.15 9.77 36.59
CA ALA A 2 12.20 10.35 35.24
C ALA A 2 11.68 11.80 35.14
N ASN A 3 10.52 12.11 35.75
CA ASN A 3 9.92 13.44 35.73
C ASN A 3 10.73 14.54 36.46
N PHE A 4 11.63 14.17 37.36
CA PHE A 4 12.47 15.15 38.08
C PHE A 4 13.72 15.52 37.28
N LEU A 5 14.32 14.52 36.58
CA LEU A 5 15.47 14.75 35.72
C LEU A 5 15.09 15.55 34.47
N THR A 6 13.90 15.28 33.87
CA THR A 6 13.40 16.07 32.73
C THR A 6 13.10 17.53 33.10
N ARG A 7 12.69 17.83 34.32
CA ARG A 7 12.50 19.21 34.79
C ARG A 7 13.81 19.99 34.96
N ILE A 8 14.92 19.30 35.24
CA ILE A 8 16.24 19.96 35.46
C ILE A 8 17.00 20.05 34.13
N PHE A 9 17.01 19.00 33.33
CA PHE A 9 17.85 18.89 32.11
C PHE A 9 17.09 19.13 30.81
N GLY A 10 15.76 19.31 30.86
CA GLY A 10 14.88 19.40 29.70
C GLY A 10 14.65 18.03 29.04
N SER A 11 13.67 17.94 28.16
CA SER A 11 13.42 16.78 27.31
C SER A 11 14.58 16.59 26.29
N ARG A 12 14.67 15.41 25.66
CA ARG A 12 15.61 15.17 24.57
C ARG A 12 15.39 16.19 23.44
N ASN A 13 14.14 16.41 23.08
CA ASN A 13 13.74 17.38 22.06
C ASN A 13 14.23 18.81 22.39
N GLU A 14 14.00 19.29 23.61
CA GLU A 14 14.48 20.62 24.02
C GLU A 14 16.00 20.76 23.96
N ARG A 15 16.74 19.70 24.26
CA ARG A 15 18.21 19.71 24.18
C ARG A 15 18.68 19.78 22.71
N LEU A 16 18.05 19.03 21.80
CA LEU A 16 18.34 19.09 20.37
C LEU A 16 18.03 20.48 19.80
N VAL A 17 16.86 21.02 20.09
CA VAL A 17 16.49 22.38 19.64
C VAL A 17 17.48 23.44 20.17
N ARG A 18 17.93 23.35 21.44
CA ARG A 18 18.97 24.24 22.00
C ARG A 18 20.33 24.06 21.33
N GLN A 19 20.68 22.86 20.88
CA GLN A 19 21.90 22.61 20.12
C GLN A 19 21.81 23.30 18.76
N TYR A 20 20.71 23.15 18.02
CA TYR A 20 20.50 23.83 16.74
C TYR A 20 20.47 25.38 16.89
N ALA A 21 19.94 25.89 17.99
CA ALA A 21 19.92 27.34 18.26
C ALA A 21 21.32 27.99 18.26
N LYS A 22 22.39 27.24 18.59
CA LYS A 22 23.75 27.72 18.46
C LYS A 22 24.16 27.94 17.01
N SER A 23 23.78 27.02 16.12
CA SER A 23 24.04 27.16 14.68
C SER A 23 23.20 28.27 14.08
N VAL A 24 21.97 28.49 14.54
CA VAL A 24 21.15 29.65 14.16
C VAL A 24 21.84 30.95 14.48
N ALA A 25 22.45 31.08 15.67
CA ALA A 25 23.21 32.28 16.05
C ALA A 25 24.39 32.51 15.11
N ALA A 26 25.09 31.45 14.67
CA ALA A 26 26.17 31.57 13.68
C ALA A 26 25.65 32.03 12.31
N ILE A 27 24.52 31.49 11.84
CA ILE A 27 23.88 31.89 10.58
C ILE A 27 23.43 33.37 10.65
N ASN A 28 22.82 33.77 11.76
CA ASN A 28 22.40 35.16 11.96
C ASN A 28 23.60 36.14 11.96
N ALA A 29 24.75 35.75 12.48
CA ALA A 29 25.93 36.56 12.45
C ALA A 29 26.51 36.80 11.04
N LEU A 30 26.20 35.92 10.08
CA LEU A 30 26.62 36.04 8.68
C LEU A 30 25.67 36.89 7.84
N GLU A 31 24.44 37.15 8.31
CA GLU A 31 23.37 37.77 7.53
C GLU A 31 23.74 39.12 6.94
N GLU A 32 24.31 40.04 7.76
CA GLU A 32 24.73 41.40 7.30
C GLU A 32 25.83 41.32 6.22
N GLY A 33 26.74 40.34 6.33
CA GLY A 33 27.78 40.11 5.33
C GLY A 33 27.19 39.70 3.95
N PHE A 34 26.20 38.83 3.94
CA PHE A 34 25.54 38.41 2.70
C PHE A 34 24.62 39.46 2.12
N LYS A 35 23.95 40.27 2.92
CA LYS A 35 23.16 41.42 2.45
C LYS A 35 24.01 42.44 1.69
N ALA A 36 25.25 42.58 2.05
CA ALA A 36 26.19 43.52 1.40
C ALA A 36 26.68 43.03 0.03
N LEU A 37 26.48 41.74 -0.34
CA LEU A 37 26.93 41.20 -1.61
C LEU A 37 26.03 41.65 -2.75
N SER A 38 26.63 41.84 -3.95
CA SER A 38 25.84 41.97 -5.20
C SER A 38 25.18 40.64 -5.56
N ASP A 39 24.19 40.68 -6.44
CA ASP A 39 23.49 39.44 -6.93
C ASP A 39 24.51 38.47 -7.54
N ASP A 40 25.40 38.93 -8.42
CA ASP A 40 26.45 38.11 -9.02
C ASP A 40 27.37 37.45 -8.00
N ALA A 41 27.74 38.21 -6.93
CA ALA A 41 28.58 37.69 -5.87
C ALA A 41 27.87 36.65 -5.00
N LEU A 42 26.56 36.82 -4.79
CA LEU A 42 25.73 35.85 -4.04
C LEU A 42 25.53 34.58 -4.87
N GLN A 43 25.26 34.68 -6.16
CA GLN A 43 25.14 33.55 -7.10
C GLN A 43 26.44 32.75 -7.21
N ALA A 44 27.58 33.42 -7.23
CA ALA A 44 28.89 32.77 -7.29
C ALA A 44 29.21 31.87 -6.07
N LYS A 45 28.49 32.03 -4.96
CA LYS A 45 28.67 31.21 -3.76
C LYS A 45 28.37 29.73 -4.00
N THR A 46 27.42 29.38 -4.85
CA THR A 46 27.15 28.00 -5.20
C THR A 46 28.36 27.32 -5.84
N ALA A 47 29.03 27.99 -6.79
CA ALA A 47 30.26 27.46 -7.40
C ALA A 47 31.42 27.36 -6.39
N GLU A 48 31.51 28.31 -5.47
CA GLU A 48 32.47 28.26 -4.36
C GLU A 48 32.21 27.05 -3.45
N PHE A 49 30.97 26.81 -3.06
CA PHE A 49 30.64 25.69 -2.18
C PHE A 49 30.84 24.33 -2.87
N ARG A 50 30.50 24.19 -4.15
CA ARG A 50 30.78 22.98 -4.95
C ARG A 50 32.28 22.68 -5.00
N ARG A 51 33.14 23.72 -5.17
CA ARG A 51 34.58 23.56 -5.15
C ARG A 51 35.09 23.11 -3.76
N ARG A 52 34.67 23.81 -2.69
CA ARG A 52 35.06 23.49 -1.30
C ARG A 52 34.63 22.06 -0.92
N TYR A 53 33.43 21.65 -1.34
CA TYR A 53 32.97 20.28 -1.16
C TYR A 53 33.85 19.26 -1.93
N GLY A 54 34.21 19.58 -3.18
CA GLY A 54 35.11 18.75 -3.98
C GLY A 54 36.55 18.70 -3.40
N ASP A 55 36.98 19.74 -2.68
CA ASP A 55 38.26 19.82 -1.95
C ASP A 55 38.19 19.05 -0.60
N GLY A 56 37.04 18.44 -0.23
CA GLY A 56 36.85 17.58 0.94
C GLY A 56 36.20 18.25 2.16
N GLU A 57 35.68 19.48 2.04
CA GLU A 57 34.88 20.08 3.10
C GLU A 57 33.49 19.44 3.16
N THR A 58 33.01 19.12 4.35
CA THR A 58 31.70 18.43 4.52
C THR A 58 30.52 19.40 4.38
N LEU A 59 29.35 18.88 3.96
CA LEU A 59 28.11 19.69 3.91
C LEU A 59 27.74 20.28 5.28
N GLN A 60 28.07 19.58 6.38
CA GLN A 60 27.87 20.09 7.74
C GLN A 60 28.71 21.33 8.07
N GLN A 61 29.90 21.42 7.50
CA GLN A 61 30.78 22.61 7.66
C GLN A 61 30.28 23.77 6.82
N LEU A 62 29.77 23.51 5.61
CA LEU A 62 29.18 24.49 4.70
C LEU A 62 27.82 25.03 5.16
N LEU A 63 27.10 24.27 5.99
CA LEU A 63 25.71 24.54 6.39
C LEU A 63 25.46 25.99 6.85
N PRO A 64 26.23 26.60 7.74
CA PRO A 64 25.91 27.96 8.21
C PRO A 64 25.96 29.01 7.09
N GLU A 65 26.95 28.93 6.20
CA GLU A 65 27.08 29.84 5.07
C GLU A 65 26.00 29.55 4.02
N ALA A 66 25.76 28.30 3.67
CA ALA A 66 24.74 27.90 2.70
C ALA A 66 23.35 28.35 3.13
N PHE A 67 22.98 28.17 4.40
CA PHE A 67 21.67 28.61 4.92
C PHE A 67 21.53 30.14 4.91
N ALA A 68 22.62 30.87 5.23
CA ALA A 68 22.60 32.34 5.12
C ALA A 68 22.45 32.82 3.67
N VAL A 69 23.08 32.14 2.70
CA VAL A 69 22.92 32.39 1.26
C VAL A 69 21.47 32.15 0.80
N VAL A 70 20.85 31.03 1.14
CA VAL A 70 19.45 30.75 0.77
C VAL A 70 18.51 31.76 1.42
N ARG A 71 18.74 32.13 2.69
CA ARG A 71 17.93 33.14 3.39
C ARG A 71 17.94 34.47 2.64
N GLU A 72 19.14 34.95 2.24
CA GLU A 72 19.25 36.19 1.48
C GLU A 72 18.67 36.08 0.08
N ALA A 73 18.90 34.99 -0.62
CA ALA A 73 18.28 34.73 -1.93
C ALA A 73 16.74 34.75 -1.85
N SER A 74 16.15 34.14 -0.81
CA SER A 74 14.71 34.17 -0.57
C SER A 74 14.18 35.59 -0.34
N VAL A 75 14.92 36.43 0.40
CA VAL A 75 14.53 37.83 0.58
C VAL A 75 14.55 38.59 -0.74
N ARG A 76 15.58 38.39 -1.57
CA ARG A 76 15.71 39.11 -2.86
C ARG A 76 14.70 38.70 -3.90
N THR A 77 14.43 37.38 -3.98
CA THR A 77 13.56 36.85 -5.04
C THR A 77 12.06 36.86 -4.68
N MET A 78 11.75 36.61 -3.39
CA MET A 78 10.38 36.41 -2.94
C MET A 78 9.93 37.37 -1.85
N GLN A 79 10.82 38.23 -1.34
CA GLN A 79 10.58 39.15 -0.22
C GLN A 79 10.21 38.37 1.09
N MET A 80 10.61 37.11 1.20
CA MET A 80 10.36 36.26 2.35
C MET A 80 11.66 35.95 3.08
N ARG A 81 11.75 36.36 4.35
CA ARG A 81 12.90 36.01 5.19
C ARG A 81 12.58 34.76 6.03
N PRO A 82 13.25 33.62 5.82
CA PRO A 82 13.11 32.46 6.68
C PRO A 82 13.34 32.78 8.16
N PHE A 83 12.41 32.36 9.02
CA PHE A 83 12.49 32.54 10.47
C PHE A 83 13.54 31.62 11.08
N ASP A 84 13.98 31.93 12.30
CA ASP A 84 14.96 31.14 13.02
C ASP A 84 14.45 29.69 13.30
N VAL A 85 13.16 29.52 13.55
CA VAL A 85 12.54 28.20 13.69
C VAL A 85 12.58 27.38 12.39
N GLN A 86 12.51 28.02 11.23
CA GLN A 86 12.66 27.37 9.93
C GLN A 86 14.11 26.97 9.66
N LEU A 87 15.12 27.73 10.14
CA LEU A 87 16.51 27.29 10.08
C LEU A 87 16.73 26.03 10.93
N VAL A 88 16.11 25.96 12.12
CA VAL A 88 16.14 24.74 12.94
C VAL A 88 15.55 23.57 12.18
N GLY A 89 14.38 23.76 11.57
CA GLY A 89 13.73 22.73 10.76
C GLY A 89 14.58 22.26 9.60
N GLY A 90 15.19 23.17 8.86
CA GLY A 90 16.11 22.83 7.77
C GLY A 90 17.32 22.01 8.23
N MET A 91 17.88 22.30 9.42
CA MET A 91 18.96 21.51 10.02
C MET A 91 18.51 20.12 10.44
N VAL A 92 17.28 19.99 10.97
CA VAL A 92 16.68 18.69 11.31
C VAL A 92 16.52 17.84 10.06
N LEU A 93 16.02 18.40 8.95
CA LEU A 93 15.90 17.70 7.67
C LEU A 93 17.27 17.27 7.12
N HIS A 94 18.27 18.17 7.13
CA HIS A 94 19.62 17.82 6.67
C HIS A 94 20.23 16.67 7.49
N ALA A 95 19.91 16.59 8.77
CA ALA A 95 20.38 15.53 9.66
C ALA A 95 19.65 14.18 9.45
N GLY A 96 18.75 14.04 8.47
CA GLY A 96 18.02 12.81 8.21
C GLY A 96 16.97 12.51 9.27
N ASN A 97 16.22 13.52 9.70
CA ASN A 97 15.19 13.40 10.73
C ASN A 97 13.86 14.02 10.27
N ILE A 98 12.83 13.85 11.07
CA ILE A 98 11.52 14.45 10.83
C ILE A 98 11.41 15.79 11.57
N ALA A 99 11.18 16.85 10.80
CA ALA A 99 10.86 18.17 11.35
C ALA A 99 9.33 18.26 11.57
N GLU A 100 8.87 18.10 12.80
CA GLU A 100 7.49 18.43 13.13
C GLU A 100 7.34 19.92 13.33
N MET A 101 6.75 20.56 12.32
CA MET A 101 6.47 21.99 12.33
C MET A 101 4.98 22.20 12.01
N ARG A 102 4.28 22.93 12.87
CA ARG A 102 2.81 23.10 12.73
C ARG A 102 2.44 23.64 11.35
N THR A 103 1.23 23.30 10.92
CA THR A 103 0.69 23.76 9.64
C THR A 103 0.64 25.29 9.62
N GLY A 104 1.02 25.92 8.49
CA GLY A 104 1.08 27.36 8.36
C GLY A 104 2.42 28.00 8.78
N GLU A 105 3.38 27.25 9.34
CA GLU A 105 4.71 27.77 9.74
C GLU A 105 5.72 27.86 8.56
N GLY A 106 5.29 27.62 7.32
CA GLY A 106 6.13 27.79 6.12
C GLY A 106 7.10 26.64 5.87
N LYS A 107 6.65 25.38 5.99
CA LYS A 107 7.44 24.17 5.70
C LYS A 107 8.02 24.16 4.29
N THR A 108 7.25 24.60 3.29
CA THR A 108 7.72 24.66 1.88
C THR A 108 8.93 25.57 1.71
N LEU A 109 8.93 26.74 2.34
CA LEU A 109 10.10 27.63 2.35
C LEU A 109 11.27 27.03 3.14
N MET A 110 11.00 26.41 4.29
CA MET A 110 11.99 25.72 5.12
C MET A 110 12.74 24.65 4.34
N SER A 111 12.05 23.87 3.51
CA SER A 111 12.64 22.77 2.74
C SER A 111 13.68 23.23 1.71
N THR A 112 13.64 24.50 1.29
CA THR A 112 14.62 25.04 0.36
C THR A 112 16.04 25.08 0.93
N LEU A 113 16.18 25.24 2.25
CA LEU A 113 17.47 25.31 2.95
C LEU A 113 18.27 24.00 2.83
N PRO A 114 17.74 22.84 3.30
CA PRO A 114 18.44 21.56 3.16
C PRO A 114 18.48 21.08 1.71
N ALA A 115 17.48 21.42 0.87
CA ALA A 115 17.48 21.05 -0.54
C ALA A 115 18.67 21.69 -1.28
N TYR A 116 18.89 22.99 -1.09
CA TYR A 116 20.04 23.69 -1.65
C TYR A 116 21.36 23.07 -1.16
N LEU A 117 21.53 22.91 0.15
CA LEU A 117 22.76 22.38 0.74
C LEU A 117 23.11 20.98 0.19
N ASN A 118 22.14 20.09 0.12
CA ASN A 118 22.39 18.71 -0.35
C ASN A 118 22.52 18.64 -1.89
N ALA A 119 21.97 19.60 -2.65
CA ALA A 119 22.16 19.70 -4.09
C ALA A 119 23.59 20.16 -4.49
N ILE A 120 24.39 20.72 -3.56
CA ILE A 120 25.78 21.08 -3.80
C ILE A 120 26.60 19.86 -4.21
N GLY A 121 26.33 18.67 -3.63
CA GLY A 121 27.03 17.43 -3.96
C GLY A 121 26.83 16.93 -5.40
N GLY A 122 25.78 17.38 -6.07
CA GLY A 122 25.51 16.99 -7.47
C GLY A 122 24.70 15.68 -7.63
N ASP A 123 24.49 14.92 -6.55
CA ASP A 123 23.81 13.60 -6.58
C ASP A 123 22.27 13.68 -6.69
N GLY A 124 21.71 14.90 -6.63
CA GLY A 124 20.27 15.17 -6.74
C GLY A 124 19.52 15.08 -5.42
N VAL A 125 18.48 15.90 -5.35
CA VAL A 125 17.57 15.98 -4.22
C VAL A 125 16.14 15.76 -4.71
N HIS A 126 15.41 14.85 -4.04
CA HIS A 126 13.99 14.62 -4.32
C HIS A 126 13.13 15.26 -3.23
N ILE A 127 12.17 16.09 -3.64
CA ILE A 127 11.12 16.63 -2.76
C ILE A 127 9.83 15.91 -3.09
N VAL A 128 9.35 15.13 -2.13
CA VAL A 128 8.23 14.21 -2.30
C VAL A 128 6.96 14.84 -1.76
N THR A 129 5.90 14.86 -2.57
CA THR A 129 4.59 15.40 -2.20
C THR A 129 3.48 14.35 -2.37
N VAL A 130 2.33 14.58 -1.77
CA VAL A 130 1.19 13.64 -1.83
C VAL A 130 0.41 13.67 -3.15
N ASN A 131 0.54 14.71 -3.97
CA ASN A 131 -0.13 14.79 -5.27
C ASN A 131 0.62 15.68 -6.26
N GLU A 132 0.30 15.51 -7.55
CA GLU A 132 0.97 16.22 -8.66
C GLU A 132 0.74 17.72 -8.64
N TYR A 133 -0.43 18.19 -8.19
CA TYR A 133 -0.72 19.62 -8.07
C TYR A 133 0.24 20.30 -7.10
N LEU A 134 0.47 19.70 -5.92
CA LEU A 134 1.42 20.22 -4.93
C LEU A 134 2.86 20.16 -5.45
N ALA A 135 3.25 19.06 -6.11
CA ALA A 135 4.58 18.93 -6.70
C ALA A 135 4.86 20.07 -7.69
N GLN A 136 3.92 20.37 -8.57
CA GLN A 136 4.06 21.47 -9.54
C GLN A 136 4.01 22.84 -8.87
N ARG A 137 3.02 23.08 -8.01
CA ARG A 137 2.84 24.36 -7.32
C ARG A 137 4.08 24.73 -6.51
N ASP A 138 4.58 23.80 -5.69
CA ASP A 138 5.70 24.05 -4.79
C ASP A 138 7.02 24.19 -5.56
N ALA A 139 7.19 23.41 -6.63
CA ALA A 139 8.32 23.58 -7.53
C ALA A 139 8.32 24.98 -8.18
N ASP A 140 7.21 25.41 -8.75
CA ASP A 140 7.10 26.71 -9.42
C ASP A 140 7.23 27.88 -8.43
N TRP A 141 6.70 27.72 -7.21
CA TRP A 141 6.79 28.74 -6.18
C TRP A 141 8.21 28.93 -5.65
N MET A 142 8.95 27.81 -5.39
CA MET A 142 10.31 27.86 -4.85
C MET A 142 11.39 28.00 -5.93
N ARG A 143 11.07 27.76 -7.20
CA ARG A 143 11.97 27.87 -8.36
C ARG A 143 12.79 29.17 -8.39
N PRO A 144 12.23 30.38 -8.12
CA PRO A 144 12.99 31.61 -8.16
C PRO A 144 14.22 31.61 -7.21
N ILE A 145 14.13 30.97 -6.06
CA ILE A 145 15.25 30.88 -5.11
C ILE A 145 16.36 29.99 -5.70
N TYR A 146 16.00 28.81 -6.20
CA TYR A 146 16.95 27.84 -6.72
C TYR A 146 17.64 28.34 -7.99
N GLU A 147 16.89 28.88 -8.95
CA GLU A 147 17.43 29.41 -10.22
C GLU A 147 18.29 30.63 -9.97
N PHE A 148 17.92 31.53 -9.05
CA PHE A 148 18.75 32.65 -8.65
C PHE A 148 20.12 32.15 -8.13
N LEU A 149 20.18 31.05 -7.42
CA LEU A 149 21.41 30.46 -6.91
C LEU A 149 22.09 29.49 -7.91
N GLY A 150 21.61 29.43 -9.16
CA GLY A 150 22.21 28.63 -10.24
C GLY A 150 21.92 27.14 -10.15
N LEU A 151 20.86 26.70 -9.43
CA LEU A 151 20.38 25.32 -9.40
C LEU A 151 19.20 25.13 -10.38
N THR A 152 19.07 23.92 -10.87
CA THR A 152 18.00 23.52 -11.79
C THR A 152 16.90 22.72 -11.10
N VAL A 153 15.63 22.97 -11.49
CA VAL A 153 14.45 22.32 -10.89
C VAL A 153 13.68 21.54 -11.94
N GLY A 154 13.39 20.28 -11.65
CA GLY A 154 12.53 19.39 -12.43
C GLY A 154 11.25 19.01 -11.68
N VAL A 155 10.23 18.57 -12.43
CA VAL A 155 9.00 18.00 -11.88
C VAL A 155 8.68 16.71 -12.64
N SER A 156 8.58 15.60 -11.92
CA SER A 156 8.13 14.31 -12.47
C SER A 156 6.65 14.11 -12.16
N LYS A 157 5.85 13.81 -13.20
CA LYS A 157 4.40 13.64 -13.15
C LYS A 157 3.95 12.41 -13.92
N GLY A 158 2.73 11.96 -13.63
CA GLY A 158 2.05 10.97 -14.45
C GLY A 158 1.86 11.44 -15.89
N GLY A 159 1.89 10.51 -16.83
CA GLY A 159 1.68 10.77 -18.25
C GLY A 159 2.86 11.35 -19.02
N GLN A 160 3.96 11.72 -18.37
CA GLN A 160 5.19 12.12 -19.04
C GLN A 160 5.88 10.91 -19.72
N THR A 161 6.55 11.18 -20.84
CA THR A 161 7.40 10.19 -21.52
C THR A 161 8.66 9.88 -20.69
N SER A 162 9.31 8.74 -20.95
CA SER A 162 10.55 8.36 -20.26
C SER A 162 11.66 9.41 -20.45
N ASP A 163 11.74 10.06 -21.61
CA ASP A 163 12.73 11.11 -21.87
C ASP A 163 12.45 12.38 -21.06
N GLU A 164 11.19 12.81 -20.98
CA GLU A 164 10.81 13.96 -20.15
C GLU A 164 11.08 13.72 -18.68
N LYS A 165 10.79 12.51 -18.18
CA LYS A 165 11.11 12.11 -16.81
C LYS A 165 12.62 12.07 -16.56
N ARG A 166 13.40 11.53 -17.50
CA ARG A 166 14.86 11.50 -17.40
C ARG A 166 15.44 12.91 -17.29
N GLU A 167 14.92 13.85 -18.10
CA GLU A 167 15.32 15.26 -18.02
C GLU A 167 14.93 15.91 -16.68
N ALA A 168 13.77 15.55 -16.11
CA ALA A 168 13.37 16.02 -14.79
C ALA A 168 14.29 15.48 -13.67
N TYR A 169 14.65 14.20 -13.73
CA TYR A 169 15.54 13.59 -12.73
C TYR A 169 17.02 14.01 -12.86
N LYS A 170 17.45 14.50 -14.02
CA LYS A 170 18.81 15.06 -14.20
C LYS A 170 18.99 16.43 -13.50
N ARG A 171 17.91 17.10 -13.11
CA ARG A 171 17.97 18.38 -12.43
C ARG A 171 18.55 18.24 -11.02
N ASP A 172 19.08 19.36 -10.49
CA ASP A 172 19.65 19.35 -9.13
C ASP A 172 18.59 19.01 -8.08
N ILE A 173 17.36 19.50 -8.27
CA ILE A 173 16.22 19.27 -7.38
C ILE A 173 15.04 18.79 -8.23
N THR A 174 14.42 17.68 -7.83
CA THR A 174 13.26 17.10 -8.51
C THR A 174 12.08 17.00 -7.53
N TYR A 175 10.96 17.63 -7.90
CA TYR A 175 9.68 17.45 -7.22
C TYR A 175 8.90 16.32 -7.88
N ALA A 176 8.33 15.43 -7.07
CA ALA A 176 7.52 14.32 -7.56
C ALA A 176 6.55 13.81 -6.49
N THR A 177 5.55 13.03 -6.89
CA THR A 177 4.74 12.30 -5.93
C THR A 177 5.44 11.01 -5.49
N ASN A 178 5.09 10.53 -4.29
CA ASN A 178 5.55 9.24 -3.77
C ASN A 178 5.25 8.08 -4.75
N ASN A 179 4.05 8.08 -5.36
CA ASN A 179 3.63 7.07 -6.33
C ASN A 179 4.51 7.09 -7.59
N GLU A 180 4.73 8.27 -8.19
CA GLU A 180 5.55 8.39 -9.39
C GLU A 180 7.00 7.95 -9.15
N LEU A 181 7.60 8.38 -8.03
CA LEU A 181 8.95 7.96 -7.66
C LEU A 181 9.07 6.45 -7.53
N GLY A 182 8.13 5.81 -6.86
CA GLY A 182 8.13 4.36 -6.68
C GLY A 182 7.86 3.59 -7.96
N PHE A 183 6.91 4.05 -8.80
CA PHE A 183 6.67 3.45 -10.10
C PHE A 183 7.81 3.65 -11.09
N ASP A 184 8.47 4.82 -11.07
CA ASP A 184 9.65 5.06 -11.89
C ASP A 184 10.81 4.14 -11.48
N TYR A 185 11.02 3.93 -10.17
CA TYR A 185 11.98 2.95 -9.68
C TYR A 185 11.69 1.53 -10.18
N LEU A 186 10.42 1.09 -10.12
CA LEU A 186 10.05 -0.23 -10.63
C LEU A 186 10.23 -0.32 -12.15
N ARG A 187 9.86 0.74 -12.91
CA ARG A 187 10.06 0.81 -14.37
C ARG A 187 11.55 0.73 -14.75
N ASP A 188 12.40 1.45 -14.03
CA ASP A 188 13.84 1.47 -14.26
C ASP A 188 14.49 0.09 -14.05
N ASN A 189 13.94 -0.69 -13.11
CA ASN A 189 14.38 -2.06 -12.86
C ASN A 189 13.75 -3.08 -13.82
N LEU A 190 12.85 -2.67 -14.70
CA LEU A 190 12.32 -3.47 -15.83
C LEU A 190 12.90 -3.02 -17.18
N ALA A 191 13.73 -1.98 -17.21
CA ALA A 191 14.35 -1.46 -18.44
C ALA A 191 15.36 -2.47 -19.01
N PHE A 192 15.48 -2.56 -20.34
CA PHE A 192 16.42 -3.46 -21.01
C PHE A 192 17.77 -2.83 -21.32
N SER A 193 17.88 -1.51 -21.12
CA SER A 193 19.12 -0.76 -21.33
C SER A 193 19.26 0.29 -20.25
N THR A 194 20.48 0.57 -19.83
CA THR A 194 20.82 1.66 -18.89
C THR A 194 20.36 3.02 -19.42
N ALA A 195 20.36 3.19 -20.76
CA ALA A 195 19.86 4.41 -21.41
C ALA A 195 18.35 4.63 -21.26
N ASP A 196 17.57 3.57 -20.98
CA ASP A 196 16.12 3.65 -20.80
C ASP A 196 15.71 4.02 -19.35
N LYS A 197 16.65 3.98 -18.41
CA LYS A 197 16.38 4.36 -17.01
C LYS A 197 16.13 5.86 -16.90
N ALA A 198 15.13 6.23 -16.12
CA ALA A 198 14.75 7.62 -15.88
C ALA A 198 15.44 8.20 -14.65
N GLN A 199 15.46 7.47 -13.53
CA GLN A 199 16.06 7.91 -12.28
C GLN A 199 17.57 7.74 -12.29
N ARG A 200 18.25 8.62 -11.56
CA ARG A 200 19.64 8.43 -11.13
C ARG A 200 19.67 7.92 -9.68
N GLY A 201 20.79 7.89 -9.01
CA GLY A 201 20.91 7.38 -7.65
C GLY A 201 19.93 8.05 -6.66
N LEU A 202 19.50 7.31 -5.64
CA LEU A 202 18.59 7.76 -4.59
C LEU A 202 19.41 8.33 -3.41
N ASN A 203 19.82 9.60 -3.52
CA ASN A 203 20.72 10.21 -2.55
C ASN A 203 19.98 10.84 -1.36
N PHE A 204 19.24 11.93 -1.57
CA PHE A 204 18.55 12.67 -0.50
C PHE A 204 17.08 12.89 -0.84
N ALA A 205 16.19 12.52 0.10
CA ALA A 205 14.75 12.79 -0.03
C ALA A 205 14.23 13.63 1.14
N ILE A 206 13.41 14.62 0.81
CA ILE A 206 12.60 15.39 1.75
C ILE A 206 11.13 15.02 1.48
N VAL A 207 10.51 14.32 2.41
CA VAL A 207 9.10 13.90 2.27
C VAL A 207 8.21 14.92 2.96
N ASP A 208 7.41 15.66 2.16
CA ASP A 208 6.39 16.56 2.71
C ASP A 208 5.13 15.76 3.10
N GLU A 209 4.50 16.19 4.19
CA GLU A 209 3.41 15.43 4.81
C GLU A 209 3.81 13.96 5.05
N VAL A 210 4.98 13.77 5.66
CA VAL A 210 5.64 12.46 5.84
C VAL A 210 4.76 11.44 6.55
N ASP A 211 3.87 11.86 7.41
CA ASP A 211 2.90 11.03 8.11
C ASP A 211 1.80 10.48 7.18
N SER A 212 1.43 11.22 6.14
CA SER A 212 0.53 10.68 5.10
C SER A 212 1.21 9.60 4.28
N ILE A 213 2.39 9.93 3.77
CA ILE A 213 3.09 9.07 2.81
C ILE A 213 3.64 7.81 3.50
N LEU A 214 4.31 7.96 4.66
CA LEU A 214 4.99 6.85 5.31
C LEU A 214 4.12 6.06 6.31
N ILE A 215 2.95 6.57 6.68
CA ILE A 215 2.03 5.88 7.60
C ILE A 215 0.71 5.52 6.90
N ASP A 216 -0.05 6.51 6.36
CA ASP A 216 -1.38 6.23 5.82
C ASP A 216 -1.32 5.46 4.50
N GLU A 217 -0.52 5.93 3.55
CA GLU A 217 -0.39 5.29 2.24
C GLU A 217 0.51 4.04 2.26
N ALA A 218 1.32 3.87 3.31
CA ALA A 218 2.21 2.72 3.47
C ALA A 218 1.51 1.43 3.95
N ARG A 219 0.19 1.31 3.76
CA ARG A 219 -0.61 0.12 4.07
C ARG A 219 -0.60 -0.91 2.95
N THR A 220 -0.36 -0.48 1.73
CA THR A 220 -0.35 -1.34 0.54
C THR A 220 0.91 -1.12 -0.28
N PRO A 221 1.42 -2.14 -0.98
CA PRO A 221 2.57 -1.99 -1.87
C PRO A 221 2.18 -1.29 -3.18
N LEU A 222 3.17 -0.72 -3.85
CA LEU A 222 3.10 -0.35 -5.26
C LEU A 222 3.25 -1.60 -6.11
N ILE A 223 2.35 -1.82 -7.06
CA ILE A 223 2.31 -3.02 -7.89
C ILE A 223 2.20 -2.62 -9.37
N ILE A 224 3.10 -3.16 -10.19
CA ILE A 224 2.96 -3.19 -11.64
C ILE A 224 2.47 -4.59 -12.01
N SER A 225 1.30 -4.68 -12.64
CA SER A 225 0.73 -5.95 -13.10
C SER A 225 0.55 -5.95 -14.62
N GLY A 226 0.72 -7.13 -15.22
CA GLY A 226 0.52 -7.37 -16.65
C GLY A 226 -0.35 -8.60 -16.89
N PRO A 227 -0.88 -8.78 -18.10
CA PRO A 227 -1.67 -9.96 -18.44
C PRO A 227 -0.81 -11.22 -18.40
N THR A 228 -1.35 -12.30 -17.84
CA THR A 228 -0.73 -13.63 -17.78
C THR A 228 -1.18 -14.48 -18.94
N GLU A 229 -0.33 -15.40 -19.41
CA GLU A 229 -0.75 -16.55 -20.22
C GLU A 229 -1.62 -17.47 -19.33
N SER A 230 -2.93 -17.46 -19.54
CA SER A 230 -3.88 -17.97 -18.55
C SER A 230 -4.17 -19.46 -18.70
N ASN A 231 -4.16 -20.20 -17.59
CA ASN A 231 -4.79 -21.51 -17.44
C ASN A 231 -6.29 -21.37 -17.13
N THR A 232 -7.07 -20.80 -18.02
CA THR A 232 -8.54 -20.69 -17.90
C THR A 232 -9.20 -22.06 -17.71
N ASP A 233 -8.63 -23.13 -18.27
CA ASP A 233 -9.10 -24.51 -18.13
C ASP A 233 -9.05 -25.01 -16.68
N LEU A 234 -8.12 -24.52 -15.87
CA LEU A 234 -7.98 -24.95 -14.48
C LEU A 234 -9.17 -24.49 -13.62
N TYR A 235 -9.58 -23.22 -13.79
CA TYR A 235 -10.78 -22.70 -13.12
C TYR A 235 -12.03 -23.50 -13.49
N ALA A 236 -12.21 -23.84 -14.76
CA ALA A 236 -13.35 -24.61 -15.23
C ALA A 236 -13.35 -26.07 -14.71
N LYS A 237 -12.17 -26.70 -14.57
CA LYS A 237 -12.06 -28.06 -14.01
C LYS A 237 -12.35 -28.08 -12.52
N ILE A 238 -11.76 -27.17 -11.74
CA ILE A 238 -11.96 -27.07 -10.29
C ILE A 238 -13.40 -26.69 -9.98
N ASN A 239 -13.99 -25.75 -10.70
CA ASN A 239 -15.39 -25.36 -10.53
C ASN A 239 -16.37 -26.56 -10.56
N LYS A 240 -16.11 -27.56 -11.40
CA LYS A 240 -16.94 -28.78 -11.49
C LYS A 240 -16.81 -29.70 -10.28
N MET A 241 -15.78 -29.53 -9.46
CA MET A 241 -15.54 -30.35 -8.26
C MET A 241 -16.26 -29.78 -7.04
N ILE A 242 -16.34 -28.46 -6.91
CA ILE A 242 -16.89 -27.80 -5.71
C ILE A 242 -18.31 -28.30 -5.33
N PRO A 243 -19.28 -28.48 -6.27
CA PRO A 243 -20.61 -28.97 -5.91
C PRO A 243 -20.63 -30.37 -5.32
N LYS A 244 -19.53 -31.14 -5.42
CA LYS A 244 -19.42 -32.51 -4.84
C LYS A 244 -18.96 -32.47 -3.39
N LEU A 245 -18.50 -31.31 -2.88
CA LEU A 245 -18.05 -31.11 -1.51
C LEU A 245 -19.21 -30.74 -0.59
N ILE A 246 -19.19 -31.23 0.62
CA ILE A 246 -20.23 -31.04 1.64
C ILE A 246 -19.77 -29.94 2.61
N ARG A 247 -20.62 -28.93 2.80
CA ARG A 247 -20.40 -27.89 3.81
C ARG A 247 -20.63 -28.47 5.20
N GLN A 248 -19.67 -28.23 6.13
CA GLN A 248 -19.87 -28.50 7.57
C GLN A 248 -21.01 -27.62 8.09
N GLU A 249 -21.97 -28.18 8.79
CA GLU A 249 -22.95 -27.40 9.52
C GLU A 249 -22.30 -26.78 10.75
N GLU A 250 -22.70 -25.52 11.10
CA GLU A 250 -22.25 -24.92 12.37
C GLU A 250 -22.73 -25.79 13.54
N THR A 251 -21.82 -26.29 14.32
CA THR A 251 -22.08 -27.26 15.37
C THR A 251 -21.80 -26.65 16.73
N GLU A 252 -22.78 -26.73 17.64
CA GLU A 252 -22.54 -26.55 19.06
C GLU A 252 -22.11 -27.90 19.63
N ASP A 253 -20.83 -28.06 19.93
CA ASP A 253 -20.26 -29.26 20.52
C ASP A 253 -20.84 -29.42 21.95
N PRO A 254 -21.55 -30.53 22.23
CA PRO A 254 -22.13 -30.77 23.55
C PRO A 254 -21.11 -30.83 24.69
N SER A 255 -19.85 -31.17 24.38
CA SER A 255 -18.77 -31.25 25.38
C SER A 255 -18.39 -29.87 25.96
N ASN A 256 -18.72 -28.78 25.27
CA ASN A 256 -18.50 -27.41 25.72
C ASN A 256 -19.54 -26.88 26.74
N TYR A 257 -20.55 -27.69 27.05
CA TYR A 257 -21.65 -27.31 27.93
C TYR A 257 -21.70 -28.19 29.18
N ASP A 258 -22.00 -27.59 30.32
CA ASP A 258 -22.26 -28.33 31.55
C ASP A 258 -23.68 -28.92 31.49
N ILE A 259 -23.80 -30.16 31.01
CA ILE A 259 -25.08 -30.85 30.87
C ILE A 259 -25.43 -31.49 32.22
N PRO A 260 -26.47 -31.01 32.92
CA PRO A 260 -26.83 -31.55 34.24
C PRO A 260 -27.21 -33.01 34.17
N GLY A 261 -26.39 -33.87 34.76
CA GLY A 261 -26.61 -35.33 34.81
C GLY A 261 -25.99 -36.11 33.62
N ASN A 262 -25.23 -35.45 32.73
CA ASN A 262 -24.53 -36.08 31.60
C ASN A 262 -25.43 -36.94 30.70
N LYS A 263 -26.70 -36.51 30.51
CA LYS A 263 -27.72 -37.26 29.74
C LYS A 263 -28.06 -36.55 28.42
N VAL A 264 -28.06 -37.34 27.35
CA VAL A 264 -28.28 -36.91 25.97
C VAL A 264 -29.32 -37.77 25.28
N THR A 265 -30.15 -37.18 24.41
CA THR A 265 -31.04 -37.90 23.48
C THR A 265 -30.62 -37.54 22.06
N ILE A 266 -30.56 -38.55 21.18
CA ILE A 266 -30.25 -38.38 19.75
C ILE A 266 -31.56 -38.29 18.95
N SER A 267 -31.75 -37.15 18.30
CA SER A 267 -32.94 -36.91 17.48
C SER A 267 -32.98 -37.85 16.28
N GLY A 268 -34.08 -38.63 16.15
CA GLY A 268 -34.30 -39.57 15.03
C GLY A 268 -34.03 -41.05 15.36
N GLU A 269 -33.63 -41.39 16.56
CA GLU A 269 -33.55 -42.76 17.04
C GLU A 269 -34.54 -42.98 18.16
N GLU A 270 -35.14 -44.20 18.18
CA GLU A 270 -35.92 -44.71 19.33
C GLU A 270 -34.93 -45.17 20.40
N SER A 271 -34.24 -44.26 21.04
CA SER A 271 -33.25 -44.60 22.06
C SER A 271 -33.59 -43.94 23.39
N ASP A 272 -33.35 -44.72 24.45
CA ASP A 272 -33.33 -44.30 25.84
C ASP A 272 -32.28 -43.17 26.02
N GLU A 273 -32.37 -42.39 27.09
CA GLU A 273 -31.36 -41.41 27.50
C GLU A 273 -29.98 -42.06 27.57
N LEU A 274 -29.05 -41.59 26.70
CA LEU A 274 -27.64 -42.03 26.68
C LEU A 274 -26.78 -41.10 27.54
N THR A 275 -25.62 -41.56 27.92
CA THR A 275 -24.57 -40.66 28.43
C THR A 275 -23.94 -39.90 27.27
N LEU A 276 -23.34 -38.70 27.54
CA LEU A 276 -22.68 -37.93 26.52
C LEU A 276 -21.55 -38.73 25.82
N ASP A 277 -20.78 -39.49 26.62
CA ASP A 277 -19.67 -40.31 26.11
C ASP A 277 -20.19 -41.41 25.16
N GLU A 278 -21.27 -42.10 25.51
CA GLU A 278 -21.91 -43.11 24.62
C GLU A 278 -22.44 -42.48 23.34
N ALA A 279 -23.02 -41.27 23.40
CA ALA A 279 -23.53 -40.57 22.23
C ALA A 279 -22.39 -40.12 21.31
N ILE A 280 -21.25 -39.67 21.88
CA ILE A 280 -20.05 -39.32 21.12
C ILE A 280 -19.51 -40.56 20.42
N GLU A 281 -19.37 -41.71 21.14
CA GLU A 281 -18.90 -42.98 20.56
C GLU A 281 -19.79 -43.44 19.38
N ILE A 282 -21.11 -43.30 19.48
CA ILE A 282 -22.04 -43.61 18.39
C ILE A 282 -21.84 -42.67 17.20
N ALA A 283 -21.56 -41.39 17.42
CA ALA A 283 -21.27 -40.45 16.36
C ALA A 283 -19.93 -40.77 15.67
N GLU A 284 -18.90 -41.06 16.41
CA GLU A 284 -17.58 -41.48 15.90
C GLU A 284 -17.64 -42.75 15.08
N GLN A 285 -18.39 -43.76 15.53
CA GLN A 285 -18.59 -45.04 14.77
C GLN A 285 -19.28 -44.79 13.42
N ARG A 286 -19.98 -43.69 13.24
CA ARG A 286 -20.70 -43.28 12.00
C ARG A 286 -19.94 -42.25 11.18
N ASP A 287 -18.71 -41.92 11.56
CA ASP A 287 -17.90 -40.87 10.94
C ASP A 287 -18.67 -39.54 10.90
N ALA A 288 -19.22 -39.13 12.03
CA ALA A 288 -20.10 -38.00 12.19
C ALA A 288 -19.85 -37.28 13.51
N ASP A 289 -20.29 -36.02 13.62
CA ASP A 289 -20.21 -35.21 14.82
C ASP A 289 -21.54 -35.21 15.56
N LEU A 290 -21.46 -35.17 16.90
CA LEU A 290 -22.61 -35.00 17.75
C LEU A 290 -22.88 -33.50 17.98
N VAL A 291 -24.07 -33.03 17.64
CA VAL A 291 -24.43 -31.60 17.68
C VAL A 291 -25.57 -31.39 18.64
N MET A 292 -25.41 -30.51 19.59
CA MET A 292 -26.46 -30.10 20.51
C MET A 292 -27.48 -29.20 19.80
N THR A 293 -28.77 -29.54 19.96
CA THR A 293 -29.88 -28.76 19.38
C THR A 293 -30.65 -27.97 20.43
N SER A 294 -30.80 -28.50 21.63
CA SER A 294 -31.43 -27.81 22.76
C SER A 294 -31.10 -28.51 24.08
N ILE A 295 -31.32 -27.83 25.20
CA ILE A 295 -31.27 -28.40 26.55
C ILE A 295 -32.66 -28.25 27.17
N GLU A 296 -33.35 -29.38 27.43
CA GLU A 296 -34.64 -29.41 28.12
C GLU A 296 -34.49 -30.04 29.52
N GLY A 297 -34.47 -29.24 30.53
CA GLY A 297 -34.36 -29.69 31.93
C GLY A 297 -32.97 -30.26 32.26
N LYS A 298 -32.83 -31.57 32.35
CA LYS A 298 -31.58 -32.29 32.67
C LYS A 298 -31.04 -33.12 31.51
N VAL A 299 -31.65 -33.05 30.35
CA VAL A 299 -31.27 -33.86 29.18
C VAL A 299 -31.01 -32.93 28.01
N ALA A 300 -29.90 -33.10 27.29
CA ALA A 300 -29.60 -32.38 26.08
C ALA A 300 -30.11 -33.18 24.87
N ALA A 301 -30.81 -32.51 23.96
CA ALA A 301 -31.19 -33.09 22.67
C ALA A 301 -30.04 -32.83 21.69
N CYS A 302 -29.51 -33.91 21.13
CA CYS A 302 -28.42 -33.87 20.15
C CYS A 302 -28.84 -34.50 18.83
N ARG A 303 -28.10 -34.20 17.79
CA ARG A 303 -28.28 -34.77 16.44
C ARG A 303 -26.93 -35.23 15.91
N ILE A 304 -26.88 -36.39 15.30
CA ILE A 304 -25.68 -36.86 14.58
C ILE A 304 -25.65 -36.15 13.21
N VAL A 305 -24.57 -35.46 12.91
CA VAL A 305 -24.37 -34.72 11.66
C VAL A 305 -23.13 -35.25 10.98
N LYS A 306 -23.24 -35.62 9.71
CA LYS A 306 -22.09 -36.08 8.93
C LYS A 306 -21.04 -34.99 8.84
N ARG A 307 -19.76 -35.35 9.03
CA ARG A 307 -18.64 -34.44 8.86
C ARG A 307 -18.63 -33.83 7.48
N GLY A 308 -18.38 -32.55 7.44
CA GLY A 308 -18.36 -31.79 6.20
C GLY A 308 -16.93 -31.62 5.68
N ASP A 309 -16.81 -31.39 4.38
CA ASP A 309 -15.53 -31.23 3.71
C ASP A 309 -14.94 -29.82 3.89
N TYR A 310 -15.76 -28.81 4.24
CA TYR A 310 -15.30 -27.43 4.46
C TYR A 310 -16.21 -26.64 5.40
N THR A 311 -15.61 -25.68 6.11
CA THR A 311 -16.30 -24.69 6.95
C THR A 311 -16.36 -23.32 6.29
N VAL A 312 -17.30 -22.47 6.71
CA VAL A 312 -17.45 -21.08 6.20
C VAL A 312 -17.48 -20.13 7.37
N ASP A 313 -16.49 -19.25 7.47
CA ASP A 313 -16.51 -18.10 8.37
C ASP A 313 -17.14 -16.89 7.66
N GLU A 314 -18.39 -16.61 7.99
CA GLU A 314 -19.14 -15.50 7.39
C GLU A 314 -18.63 -14.13 7.83
N LYS A 315 -17.98 -14.03 9.01
CA LYS A 315 -17.44 -12.76 9.53
C LYS A 315 -16.12 -12.40 8.87
N ALA A 316 -15.23 -13.39 8.72
CA ALA A 316 -13.94 -13.19 8.06
C ALA A 316 -14.02 -13.29 6.53
N LYS A 317 -15.19 -13.65 5.98
CA LYS A 317 -15.39 -13.94 4.54
C LYS A 317 -14.37 -14.97 4.01
N GLN A 318 -14.13 -16.04 4.81
CA GLN A 318 -13.19 -17.11 4.49
C GLN A 318 -13.83 -18.48 4.50
N THR A 319 -13.22 -19.43 3.79
CA THR A 319 -13.60 -20.84 3.77
C THR A 319 -12.39 -21.68 4.16
N HIS A 320 -12.56 -22.67 5.00
CA HIS A 320 -11.50 -23.58 5.45
C HIS A 320 -11.90 -25.02 5.10
N ILE A 321 -10.94 -25.78 4.59
CA ILE A 321 -11.14 -27.21 4.28
C ILE A 321 -10.86 -27.97 5.58
N THR A 322 -11.70 -28.98 5.89
CA THR A 322 -11.52 -29.86 7.05
C THR A 322 -10.48 -30.94 6.76
N GLU A 323 -10.03 -31.70 7.77
CA GLU A 323 -9.09 -32.83 7.56
C GLU A 323 -9.68 -33.88 6.61
N GLU A 324 -10.94 -34.25 6.80
CA GLU A 324 -11.66 -35.18 5.90
C GLU A 324 -11.83 -34.58 4.50
N GLY A 325 -12.08 -33.28 4.43
CA GLY A 325 -12.19 -32.54 3.18
C GLY A 325 -10.90 -32.57 2.36
N HIS A 326 -9.73 -32.51 2.99
CA HIS A 326 -8.45 -32.62 2.30
C HIS A 326 -8.30 -33.95 1.57
N ALA A 327 -8.53 -35.06 2.26
CA ALA A 327 -8.43 -36.39 1.66
C ALA A 327 -9.41 -36.57 0.48
N ARG A 328 -10.62 -36.00 0.62
CA ARG A 328 -11.65 -36.09 -0.44
C ARG A 328 -11.31 -35.22 -1.64
N VAL A 329 -10.81 -34.01 -1.43
CA VAL A 329 -10.36 -33.11 -2.51
C VAL A 329 -9.17 -33.70 -3.26
N GLU A 330 -8.16 -34.22 -2.57
CA GLU A 330 -7.01 -34.92 -3.18
C GLU A 330 -7.47 -36.11 -4.04
N ALA A 331 -8.39 -36.93 -3.53
CA ALA A 331 -8.96 -38.04 -4.30
C ALA A 331 -9.73 -37.55 -5.56
N LEU A 332 -10.49 -36.44 -5.48
CA LEU A 332 -11.19 -35.87 -6.62
C LEU A 332 -10.23 -35.27 -7.65
N MET A 333 -9.14 -34.62 -7.19
CA MET A 333 -8.10 -34.03 -8.06
C MET A 333 -7.31 -35.12 -8.80
N SER A 334 -6.96 -36.22 -8.10
CA SER A 334 -6.31 -37.37 -8.73
C SER A 334 -7.19 -38.03 -9.80
N GLN A 335 -8.51 -38.18 -9.53
CA GLN A 335 -9.45 -38.70 -10.52
C GLN A 335 -9.61 -37.84 -11.77
N THR A 336 -9.38 -36.53 -11.64
CA THR A 336 -9.47 -35.57 -12.75
C THR A 336 -8.11 -35.33 -13.43
N GLY A 337 -7.03 -35.94 -12.94
CA GLY A 337 -5.68 -35.80 -13.48
C GLY A 337 -5.05 -34.43 -13.19
N LEU A 338 -5.54 -33.74 -12.14
CA LEU A 338 -4.98 -32.46 -11.67
C LEU A 338 -3.89 -32.67 -10.63
N LEU A 339 -3.85 -33.80 -9.97
CA LEU A 339 -2.86 -34.21 -8.97
C LEU A 339 -2.36 -35.61 -9.32
N SER A 340 -1.03 -35.83 -9.24
CA SER A 340 -0.44 -37.15 -9.49
C SER A 340 -0.66 -38.07 -8.28
N GLU A 341 -0.66 -39.39 -8.49
CA GLU A 341 -0.75 -40.34 -7.39
C GLU A 341 0.41 -40.20 -6.41
N GLY A 342 0.10 -39.92 -5.15
CA GLY A 342 1.09 -39.78 -4.07
C GLY A 342 1.57 -38.36 -3.81
N GLU A 343 1.15 -37.37 -4.58
CA GLU A 343 1.38 -35.96 -4.32
C GLU A 343 0.31 -35.36 -3.40
N SER A 344 0.71 -34.40 -2.53
CA SER A 344 -0.21 -33.64 -1.67
C SER A 344 -0.52 -32.28 -2.25
N LEU A 345 -1.72 -31.75 -1.96
CA LEU A 345 -2.10 -30.36 -2.24
C LEU A 345 -1.16 -29.32 -1.62
N TYR A 346 -0.46 -29.69 -0.55
CA TYR A 346 0.47 -28.82 0.19
C TYR A 346 1.90 -28.87 -0.32
N ASP A 347 2.18 -29.69 -1.32
CA ASP A 347 3.50 -29.68 -1.96
C ASP A 347 3.71 -28.35 -2.68
N ALA A 348 4.95 -27.85 -2.69
CA ALA A 348 5.29 -26.55 -3.27
C ALA A 348 4.85 -26.43 -4.75
N ALA A 349 4.90 -27.53 -5.50
CA ALA A 349 4.45 -27.59 -6.90
C ALA A 349 2.93 -27.40 -7.04
N ASN A 350 2.14 -27.74 -6.00
CA ASN A 350 0.69 -27.78 -6.05
C ASN A 350 0.00 -26.57 -5.37
N ILE A 351 0.77 -25.58 -4.89
CA ILE A 351 0.24 -24.37 -4.22
C ILE A 351 -0.78 -23.63 -5.12
N LYS A 352 -0.56 -23.61 -6.44
CA LYS A 352 -1.52 -23.01 -7.40
C LYS A 352 -2.88 -23.72 -7.36
N LEU A 353 -2.91 -25.05 -7.22
CA LEU A 353 -4.15 -25.83 -7.12
C LEU A 353 -4.92 -25.48 -5.85
N LEU A 354 -4.22 -25.37 -4.72
CA LEU A 354 -4.80 -24.98 -3.43
C LEU A 354 -5.42 -23.57 -3.51
N HIS A 355 -4.72 -22.63 -4.13
CA HIS A 355 -5.23 -21.26 -4.33
C HIS A 355 -6.52 -21.24 -5.18
N HIS A 356 -6.52 -21.92 -6.33
CA HIS A 356 -7.72 -21.99 -7.19
C HIS A 356 -8.89 -22.70 -6.49
N LEU A 357 -8.61 -23.73 -5.69
CA LEU A 357 -9.60 -24.42 -4.88
C LEU A 357 -10.24 -23.48 -3.84
N GLY A 358 -9.41 -22.73 -3.10
CA GLY A 358 -9.89 -21.75 -2.14
C GLY A 358 -10.75 -20.66 -2.77
N SER A 359 -10.32 -20.12 -3.91
CA SER A 359 -11.09 -19.12 -4.66
C SER A 359 -12.42 -19.68 -5.18
N ALA A 360 -12.43 -20.91 -5.67
CA ALA A 360 -13.66 -21.58 -6.13
C ALA A 360 -14.62 -21.89 -4.97
N LEU A 361 -14.12 -22.36 -3.82
CA LEU A 361 -14.93 -22.56 -2.62
C LEU A 361 -15.57 -21.25 -2.14
N ARG A 362 -14.79 -20.17 -2.06
CA ARG A 362 -15.31 -18.83 -1.70
C ARG A 362 -16.37 -18.37 -2.67
N ALA A 363 -16.14 -18.51 -3.98
CA ALA A 363 -17.11 -18.15 -5.03
C ALA A 363 -18.44 -18.87 -4.88
N HIS A 364 -18.43 -20.18 -4.56
CA HIS A 364 -19.66 -20.96 -4.38
C HIS A 364 -20.31 -20.75 -3.02
N ALA A 365 -19.54 -20.68 -1.94
CA ALA A 365 -20.07 -20.65 -0.58
C ALA A 365 -20.59 -19.27 -0.17
N MET A 366 -19.99 -18.18 -0.68
CA MET A 366 -20.18 -16.85 -0.12
C MET A 366 -20.71 -15.81 -1.12
N TYR A 367 -20.52 -16.02 -2.41
CA TYR A 367 -20.93 -15.05 -3.43
C TYR A 367 -22.14 -15.57 -4.19
N GLN A 368 -23.25 -14.85 -4.14
CA GLN A 368 -24.51 -15.22 -4.76
C GLN A 368 -24.88 -14.24 -5.86
N ARG A 369 -25.39 -14.78 -6.98
CA ARG A 369 -25.92 -13.97 -8.05
C ARG A 369 -27.10 -13.12 -7.56
N ASP A 370 -27.21 -11.90 -8.07
CA ASP A 370 -28.21 -10.89 -7.72
C ASP A 370 -28.10 -10.39 -6.25
N VAL A 371 -27.01 -10.73 -5.55
CA VAL A 371 -26.66 -10.23 -4.20
C VAL A 371 -25.33 -9.52 -4.23
N GLU A 372 -24.22 -10.23 -4.43
CA GLU A 372 -22.88 -9.66 -4.50
C GLU A 372 -22.46 -9.29 -5.93
N TYR A 373 -23.10 -9.88 -6.95
CA TYR A 373 -22.82 -9.59 -8.36
C TYR A 373 -24.05 -9.87 -9.24
N ILE A 374 -24.02 -9.31 -10.45
CA ILE A 374 -24.96 -9.63 -11.52
C ILE A 374 -24.19 -10.12 -12.75
N VAL A 375 -24.88 -10.85 -13.62
CA VAL A 375 -24.35 -11.20 -14.94
C VAL A 375 -25.07 -10.33 -15.97
N LYS A 376 -24.31 -9.40 -16.61
CA LYS A 376 -24.83 -8.48 -17.63
C LYS A 376 -23.92 -8.57 -18.86
N ASP A 377 -24.52 -8.71 -20.04
CA ASP A 377 -23.83 -8.77 -21.33
C ASP A 377 -22.74 -9.86 -21.42
N GLY A 378 -22.90 -10.97 -20.67
CA GLY A 378 -21.94 -12.07 -20.62
C GLY A 378 -20.73 -11.80 -19.71
N GLU A 379 -20.81 -10.76 -18.87
CA GLU A 379 -19.77 -10.41 -17.90
C GLU A 379 -20.32 -10.40 -16.48
N VAL A 380 -19.46 -10.75 -15.51
CA VAL A 380 -19.76 -10.61 -14.08
C VAL A 380 -19.50 -9.15 -13.67
N VAL A 381 -20.52 -8.50 -13.12
CA VAL A 381 -20.43 -7.12 -12.64
C VAL A 381 -20.71 -7.11 -11.13
N ILE A 382 -19.80 -6.55 -10.36
CA ILE A 382 -19.90 -6.45 -8.89
C ILE A 382 -21.08 -5.55 -8.52
N VAL A 383 -21.84 -5.95 -7.50
CA VAL A 383 -22.84 -5.12 -6.83
C VAL A 383 -22.31 -4.74 -5.46
N ASP A 384 -22.21 -3.46 -5.21
CA ASP A 384 -21.82 -2.93 -3.92
C ASP A 384 -22.82 -3.34 -2.83
N GLU A 385 -22.32 -3.95 -1.78
CA GLU A 385 -23.12 -4.50 -0.68
C GLU A 385 -23.92 -3.43 0.06
N PHE A 386 -23.39 -2.21 0.16
CA PHE A 386 -23.98 -1.11 0.94
C PHE A 386 -24.89 -0.22 0.11
N THR A 387 -24.48 0.15 -1.09
CA THR A 387 -25.26 1.06 -1.95
C THR A 387 -26.18 0.32 -2.92
N GLY A 388 -25.97 -0.97 -3.17
CA GLY A 388 -26.68 -1.76 -4.16
C GLY A 388 -26.41 -1.32 -5.61
N ARG A 389 -25.37 -0.51 -5.85
CA ARG A 389 -24.99 -0.03 -7.19
C ARG A 389 -24.09 -1.03 -7.89
N THR A 390 -24.25 -1.14 -9.20
CA THR A 390 -23.32 -1.92 -10.03
C THR A 390 -22.00 -1.18 -10.21
N MET A 391 -20.88 -1.91 -10.17
CA MET A 391 -19.54 -1.39 -10.35
C MET A 391 -18.90 -1.98 -11.63
N PRO A 392 -19.23 -1.44 -12.83
CA PRO A 392 -18.66 -1.94 -14.07
C PRO A 392 -17.15 -1.69 -14.13
N GLY A 393 -16.40 -2.67 -14.62
CA GLY A 393 -14.93 -2.58 -14.75
C GLY A 393 -14.15 -2.94 -13.48
N ARG A 394 -14.78 -3.05 -12.31
CA ARG A 394 -14.14 -3.52 -11.08
C ARG A 394 -14.14 -5.05 -11.02
N ARG A 395 -13.07 -5.64 -10.51
CA ARG A 395 -12.91 -7.10 -10.37
C ARG A 395 -12.43 -7.44 -8.96
N TRP A 396 -12.87 -8.57 -8.41
CA TRP A 396 -12.25 -9.12 -7.20
C TRP A 396 -10.86 -9.65 -7.53
N GLY A 397 -9.93 -9.51 -6.62
CA GLY A 397 -8.58 -10.07 -6.71
C GLY A 397 -8.51 -11.57 -6.38
N ASP A 398 -7.29 -12.09 -6.37
CA ASP A 398 -6.93 -13.44 -5.91
C ASP A 398 -7.69 -14.57 -6.61
N GLY A 399 -7.91 -14.45 -7.91
CA GLY A 399 -8.60 -15.47 -8.70
C GLY A 399 -10.11 -15.61 -8.43
N LEU A 400 -10.66 -14.86 -7.45
CA LEU A 400 -12.06 -14.96 -7.06
C LEU A 400 -13.02 -14.54 -8.18
N HIS A 401 -12.69 -13.49 -8.93
CA HIS A 401 -13.54 -13.04 -10.03
C HIS A 401 -13.59 -14.09 -11.14
N GLN A 402 -12.48 -14.70 -11.49
CA GLN A 402 -12.37 -15.79 -12.45
C GLN A 402 -13.13 -17.04 -11.96
N ALA A 403 -13.04 -17.33 -10.66
CA ALA A 403 -13.81 -18.43 -10.07
C ALA A 403 -15.32 -18.19 -10.15
N ILE A 404 -15.78 -16.94 -10.02
CA ILE A 404 -17.19 -16.57 -10.20
C ILE A 404 -17.56 -16.61 -11.70
N GLU A 405 -16.70 -16.14 -12.61
CA GLU A 405 -16.89 -16.29 -14.06
C GLU A 405 -17.04 -17.77 -14.44
N ALA A 406 -16.18 -18.65 -13.88
CA ALA A 406 -16.28 -20.10 -14.07
C ALA A 406 -17.58 -20.68 -13.51
N LYS A 407 -18.03 -20.23 -12.33
CA LYS A 407 -19.28 -20.63 -11.68
C LYS A 407 -20.50 -20.28 -12.51
N GLU A 408 -20.53 -19.08 -13.11
CA GLU A 408 -21.63 -18.60 -13.94
C GLU A 408 -21.54 -19.09 -15.40
N GLY A 409 -20.44 -19.77 -15.78
CA GLY A 409 -20.23 -20.29 -17.14
C GLY A 409 -20.04 -19.19 -18.20
N VAL A 410 -19.61 -17.99 -17.78
CA VAL A 410 -19.24 -16.90 -18.69
C VAL A 410 -17.79 -16.99 -19.12
N SER A 411 -17.37 -16.18 -20.09
CA SER A 411 -15.99 -16.14 -20.55
C SER A 411 -15.06 -15.72 -19.42
N ILE A 412 -14.09 -16.57 -19.05
CA ILE A 412 -13.10 -16.30 -18.02
C ILE A 412 -12.06 -15.35 -18.60
N LYS A 413 -11.98 -14.15 -18.05
CA LYS A 413 -10.95 -13.17 -18.49
C LYS A 413 -9.61 -13.45 -17.82
N GLN A 414 -8.54 -13.10 -18.53
CA GLN A 414 -7.18 -13.30 -18.03
C GLN A 414 -6.93 -12.62 -16.70
N GLU A 415 -6.15 -13.26 -15.85
CA GLU A 415 -5.65 -12.72 -14.59
C GLU A 415 -4.46 -11.81 -14.86
N ASN A 416 -4.33 -10.73 -14.09
CA ASN A 416 -3.13 -9.91 -14.13
C ASN A 416 -2.11 -10.48 -13.14
N GLN A 417 -0.92 -10.80 -13.63
CA GLN A 417 0.19 -11.25 -12.79
C GLN A 417 1.01 -10.04 -12.32
N THR A 418 1.48 -10.07 -11.08
CA THR A 418 2.45 -9.09 -10.57
C THR A 418 3.76 -9.21 -11.35
N VAL A 419 4.14 -8.11 -12.00
CA VAL A 419 5.42 -8.01 -12.76
C VAL A 419 6.51 -7.46 -11.86
N ALA A 420 6.18 -6.46 -11.06
CA ALA A 420 7.05 -5.86 -10.07
C ALA A 420 6.23 -5.26 -8.92
N ALA A 421 6.75 -5.31 -7.72
CA ALA A 421 6.12 -4.71 -6.54
C ALA A 421 7.20 -4.19 -5.57
N ILE A 422 6.87 -3.15 -4.81
CA ILE A 422 7.68 -2.65 -3.70
C ILE A 422 6.78 -1.95 -2.69
N THR A 423 7.06 -2.11 -1.40
CA THR A 423 6.38 -1.31 -0.36
C THR A 423 7.03 0.07 -0.25
N PHE A 424 6.25 1.10 0.17
CA PHE A 424 6.82 2.43 0.42
C PHE A 424 7.93 2.38 1.45
N GLN A 425 7.77 1.54 2.49
CA GLN A 425 8.78 1.37 3.52
C GLN A 425 10.12 0.95 2.90
N ASN A 426 10.12 -0.06 2.05
CA ASN A 426 11.35 -0.55 1.42
C ASN A 426 11.88 0.40 0.34
N TYR A 427 10.99 1.10 -0.39
CA TYR A 427 11.41 2.10 -1.36
C TYR A 427 12.15 3.28 -0.70
N PHE A 428 11.56 3.91 0.33
CA PHE A 428 12.17 5.06 0.98
C PHE A 428 13.44 4.71 1.79
N ARG A 429 13.61 3.45 2.21
CA ARG A 429 14.86 2.96 2.80
C ARG A 429 16.03 2.86 1.81
N LEU A 430 15.78 2.98 0.51
CA LEU A 430 16.84 2.98 -0.50
C LEU A 430 17.60 4.31 -0.56
N TYR A 431 17.05 5.39 -0.06
CA TYR A 431 17.73 6.67 -0.02
C TYR A 431 18.91 6.65 0.96
N ASN A 432 20.04 7.21 0.55
CA ASN A 432 21.21 7.37 1.43
C ASN A 432 20.87 8.24 2.65
N ASN A 433 20.06 9.27 2.45
CA ASN A 433 19.58 10.16 3.50
C ASN A 433 18.09 10.46 3.28
N LEU A 434 17.25 10.04 4.21
CA LEU A 434 15.80 10.26 4.21
C LEU A 434 15.46 11.29 5.29
N SER A 435 14.60 12.23 4.96
CA SER A 435 14.05 13.18 5.92
C SER A 435 12.58 13.46 5.63
N GLY A 436 11.89 14.04 6.59
CA GLY A 436 10.47 14.33 6.40
C GLY A 436 10.01 15.54 7.20
N MET A 437 8.92 16.15 6.76
CA MET A 437 8.26 17.25 7.44
C MET A 437 6.76 17.06 7.50
N THR A 438 6.15 17.42 8.62
CA THR A 438 4.69 17.40 8.83
C THR A 438 4.33 18.28 10.02
N GLY A 439 3.03 18.49 10.24
CA GLY A 439 2.51 19.17 11.44
C GLY A 439 2.18 18.24 12.61
N THR A 440 2.29 16.90 12.44
CA THR A 440 1.67 15.92 13.36
C THR A 440 2.40 14.56 13.39
N ALA A 441 3.71 14.54 13.63
CA ALA A 441 4.50 13.30 13.67
C ALA A 441 4.67 12.69 15.08
N ASP A 442 4.60 13.50 16.13
CA ASP A 442 4.92 13.08 17.51
C ASP A 442 4.09 11.89 17.99
N THR A 443 2.82 11.81 17.56
CA THR A 443 1.94 10.68 17.89
C THR A 443 2.43 9.34 17.37
N GLU A 444 3.15 9.33 16.24
CA GLU A 444 3.68 8.16 15.54
C GLU A 444 5.22 8.07 15.58
N ALA A 445 5.87 8.87 16.48
CA ALA A 445 7.33 8.94 16.58
C ALA A 445 7.99 7.57 16.80
N PHE A 446 7.32 6.66 17.52
CA PHE A 446 7.80 5.30 17.73
C PHE A 446 7.85 4.50 16.42
N GLU A 447 6.83 4.62 15.58
CA GLU A 447 6.76 3.93 14.29
C GLU A 447 7.81 4.46 13.32
N PHE A 448 7.97 5.79 13.22
CA PHE A 448 9.01 6.40 12.40
C PHE A 448 10.41 5.93 12.78
N GLN A 449 10.69 5.85 14.09
CA GLN A 449 11.98 5.36 14.58
C GLN A 449 12.16 3.86 14.30
N GLN A 450 11.15 3.04 14.48
CA GLN A 450 11.25 1.59 14.35
C GLN A 450 11.32 1.12 12.90
N ILE A 451 10.53 1.73 12.01
CA ILE A 451 10.44 1.32 10.61
C ILE A 451 11.49 2.00 9.75
N TYR A 452 11.67 3.32 9.91
CA TYR A 452 12.50 4.13 9.01
C TYR A 452 13.79 4.62 9.65
N GLY A 453 13.98 4.46 10.96
CA GLY A 453 15.12 4.99 11.69
C GLY A 453 15.09 6.50 11.91
N LEU A 454 13.96 7.17 11.63
CA LEU A 454 13.81 8.62 11.68
C LEU A 454 13.40 9.08 13.08
N GLU A 455 14.14 10.05 13.65
CA GLU A 455 13.77 10.71 14.90
C GLU A 455 12.84 11.89 14.61
N VAL A 456 11.78 12.06 15.41
CA VAL A 456 10.87 13.21 15.31
C VAL A 456 11.37 14.32 16.20
N VAL A 457 11.61 15.50 15.62
CA VAL A 457 11.99 16.71 16.34
C VAL A 457 10.86 17.73 16.25
N VAL A 458 10.23 18.00 17.38
CA VAL A 458 9.14 18.97 17.48
C VAL A 458 9.74 20.37 17.60
N ILE A 459 9.46 21.21 16.61
CA ILE A 459 9.98 22.57 16.52
C ILE A 459 8.94 23.54 17.09
N PRO A 460 9.35 24.46 17.99
CA PRO A 460 8.43 25.46 18.52
C PRO A 460 7.92 26.39 17.40
N THR A 461 6.70 26.87 17.55
CA THR A 461 6.10 27.86 16.62
C THR A 461 6.82 29.20 16.70
N HIS A 462 6.83 29.98 15.62
CA HIS A 462 7.42 31.31 15.59
C HIS A 462 6.70 32.27 16.55
N LYS A 463 5.36 32.22 16.59
CA LYS A 463 4.51 32.92 17.55
C LYS A 463 3.74 31.90 18.40
N ASP A 464 3.42 32.30 19.65
CA ASP A 464 2.64 31.45 20.53
C ASP A 464 1.25 31.16 19.91
N MET A 465 0.84 29.90 20.01
CA MET A 465 -0.49 29.47 19.56
C MET A 465 -1.54 29.89 20.60
N ILE A 466 -2.50 30.68 20.15
CA ILE A 466 -3.60 31.22 20.99
C ILE A 466 -4.97 30.60 20.69
N ARG A 467 -5.01 29.55 19.84
CA ARG A 467 -6.25 28.83 19.50
C ARG A 467 -6.89 28.21 20.76
N ASP A 468 -8.21 28.35 20.88
CA ASP A 468 -9.02 27.74 21.94
C ASP A 468 -9.54 26.37 21.51
N ASP A 469 -8.91 25.30 22.02
CA ASP A 469 -9.33 23.92 21.80
C ASP A 469 -10.37 23.53 22.85
N GLN A 470 -11.65 23.65 22.51
CA GLN A 470 -12.77 23.39 23.40
C GLN A 470 -12.96 21.89 23.67
N PRO A 471 -13.53 21.52 24.84
CA PRO A 471 -13.83 20.12 25.14
C PRO A 471 -14.83 19.49 24.18
N ASP A 472 -14.73 18.16 24.02
CA ASP A 472 -15.66 17.39 23.20
C ASP A 472 -17.06 17.39 23.82
N LEU A 473 -18.10 17.51 22.98
CA LEU A 473 -19.50 17.34 23.36
C LEU A 473 -19.99 15.96 22.89
N VAL A 474 -20.53 15.16 23.82
CA VAL A 474 -20.99 13.80 23.54
C VAL A 474 -22.49 13.72 23.67
N TYR A 475 -23.15 13.24 22.63
CA TYR A 475 -24.60 13.04 22.52
C TYR A 475 -24.99 11.58 22.54
N LEU A 476 -26.24 11.25 22.87
CA LEU A 476 -26.75 9.89 22.89
C LEU A 476 -27.02 9.36 21.46
N THR A 477 -27.49 10.26 20.57
CA THR A 477 -27.89 9.92 19.21
C THR A 477 -27.12 10.73 18.18
N GLU A 478 -26.97 10.19 16.98
CA GLU A 478 -26.38 10.90 15.85
C GLU A 478 -27.22 12.10 15.42
N LYS A 479 -28.55 12.00 15.51
CA LYS A 479 -29.47 13.08 15.20
C LYS A 479 -29.25 14.32 16.08
N ASP A 480 -29.19 14.14 17.41
CA ASP A 480 -28.96 15.24 18.35
C ASP A 480 -27.60 15.91 18.11
N LYS A 481 -26.56 15.10 17.77
CA LYS A 481 -25.25 15.57 17.38
C LYS A 481 -25.31 16.49 16.17
N PHE A 482 -25.96 16.08 15.07
CA PHE A 482 -26.06 16.93 13.88
C PHE A 482 -26.90 18.19 14.08
N GLU A 483 -27.96 18.13 14.89
CA GLU A 483 -28.74 19.33 15.26
C GLU A 483 -27.86 20.35 16.00
N ALA A 484 -27.05 19.90 16.97
CA ALA A 484 -26.13 20.77 17.69
C ALA A 484 -24.99 21.33 16.80
N ILE A 485 -24.46 20.54 15.88
CA ILE A 485 -23.46 21.02 14.88
C ILE A 485 -24.06 22.14 14.03
N ILE A 486 -25.30 21.99 13.59
CA ILE A 486 -25.94 23.01 12.76
C ILE A 486 -26.18 24.31 13.54
N GLU A 487 -26.56 24.22 14.82
CA GLU A 487 -26.73 25.40 15.70
C GLU A 487 -25.39 26.14 15.88
N ASP A 488 -24.30 25.42 16.16
CA ASP A 488 -22.96 26.01 16.30
C ASP A 488 -22.47 26.68 15.01
N VAL A 489 -22.62 25.98 13.86
CA VAL A 489 -22.24 26.52 12.54
C VAL A 489 -23.03 27.78 12.16
N VAL A 490 -24.32 27.82 12.49
CA VAL A 490 -25.17 29.00 12.26
C VAL A 490 -24.74 30.17 13.14
N ASP A 491 -24.57 29.94 14.43
CA ASP A 491 -24.13 30.97 15.37
C ASP A 491 -22.78 31.59 14.98
N CYS A 492 -21.82 30.75 14.61
CA CYS A 492 -20.53 31.23 14.12
C CYS A 492 -20.68 32.07 12.83
N SER A 493 -21.48 31.59 11.86
CA SER A 493 -21.69 32.29 10.59
C SER A 493 -22.39 33.65 10.79
N GLU A 494 -23.37 33.73 11.69
CA GLU A 494 -24.07 34.97 12.02
C GLU A 494 -23.15 36.00 12.69
N ARG A 495 -22.18 35.56 13.48
CA ARG A 495 -21.12 36.41 14.07
C ARG A 495 -20.04 36.83 13.06
N GLY A 496 -20.10 36.34 11.82
CA GLY A 496 -19.09 36.58 10.77
C GLY A 496 -17.85 35.71 10.91
N GLN A 497 -17.86 34.73 11.80
CA GLN A 497 -16.78 33.77 11.99
C GLN A 497 -16.84 32.67 10.90
N PRO A 498 -15.79 32.44 10.12
CA PRO A 498 -15.76 31.34 9.16
C PRO A 498 -15.65 29.98 9.90
N VAL A 499 -16.36 28.97 9.35
CA VAL A 499 -16.39 27.61 9.92
C VAL A 499 -15.94 26.58 8.93
N LEU A 500 -15.03 25.69 9.36
CA LEU A 500 -14.66 24.48 8.64
C LEU A 500 -15.20 23.27 9.41
N VAL A 501 -16.13 22.53 8.79
CA VAL A 501 -16.68 21.31 9.35
C VAL A 501 -15.95 20.12 8.75
N GLY A 502 -15.23 19.38 9.60
CA GLY A 502 -14.54 18.14 9.23
C GLY A 502 -15.45 16.93 9.41
N THR A 503 -15.59 16.11 8.36
CA THR A 503 -16.36 14.86 8.37
C THR A 503 -15.46 13.67 8.10
N THR A 504 -15.78 12.50 8.67
CA THR A 504 -15.01 11.26 8.51
C THR A 504 -15.33 10.53 7.20
N SER A 505 -16.53 10.74 6.64
CA SER A 505 -16.98 10.09 5.41
C SER A 505 -17.69 11.06 4.46
N ILE A 506 -17.84 10.64 3.20
CA ILE A 506 -18.57 11.40 2.18
C ILE A 506 -20.05 11.42 2.51
N GLU A 507 -20.60 10.30 3.02
CA GLU A 507 -22.00 10.20 3.42
C GLU A 507 -22.35 11.19 4.52
N ALA A 508 -21.51 11.31 5.56
CA ALA A 508 -21.67 12.30 6.62
C ALA A 508 -21.63 13.73 6.07
N SER A 509 -20.74 13.99 5.10
CA SER A 509 -20.64 15.27 4.40
C SER A 509 -21.90 15.60 3.59
N GLU A 510 -22.44 14.63 2.83
CA GLU A 510 -23.66 14.79 2.04
C GLU A 510 -24.91 14.94 2.92
N LEU A 511 -25.00 14.17 4.00
CA LEU A 511 -26.06 14.27 5.01
C LEU A 511 -26.09 15.67 5.63
N LEU A 512 -24.97 16.16 6.13
CA LEU A 512 -24.88 17.50 6.72
C LEU A 512 -25.20 18.58 5.68
N SER A 513 -24.71 18.45 4.44
CA SER A 513 -25.03 19.35 3.34
C SER A 513 -26.55 19.39 3.06
N SER A 514 -27.22 18.25 3.05
CA SER A 514 -28.67 18.18 2.84
C SER A 514 -29.46 18.84 3.98
N LEU A 515 -29.02 18.65 5.22
CA LEU A 515 -29.63 19.27 6.40
C LEU A 515 -29.47 20.80 6.38
N LEU A 516 -28.29 21.33 6.05
CA LEU A 516 -28.05 22.77 5.90
C LEU A 516 -28.85 23.38 4.73
N LYS A 517 -28.95 22.69 3.59
CA LYS A 517 -29.82 23.11 2.47
C LYS A 517 -31.29 23.16 2.88
N GLY A 518 -31.77 22.19 3.64
CA GLY A 518 -33.11 22.16 4.18
C GLY A 518 -33.46 23.37 5.05
N LYS A 519 -32.47 23.94 5.73
CA LYS A 519 -32.57 25.16 6.54
C LYS A 519 -32.25 26.45 5.76
N GLY A 520 -31.94 26.34 4.45
CA GLY A 520 -31.63 27.49 3.60
C GLY A 520 -30.25 28.13 3.84
N ILE A 521 -29.30 27.40 4.48
CA ILE A 521 -27.99 27.91 4.86
C ILE A 521 -27.02 27.70 3.68
N LYS A 522 -26.36 28.79 3.24
CA LYS A 522 -25.35 28.73 2.19
C LYS A 522 -24.06 28.11 2.72
N HIS A 523 -23.55 27.09 2.01
CA HIS A 523 -22.31 26.43 2.36
C HIS A 523 -21.62 25.87 1.11
N SER A 524 -20.34 25.55 1.24
CA SER A 524 -19.54 24.87 0.22
C SER A 524 -19.18 23.47 0.72
N VAL A 525 -19.11 22.48 -0.20
CA VAL A 525 -18.71 21.10 0.12
C VAL A 525 -17.44 20.79 -0.64
N LEU A 526 -16.44 20.30 0.10
CA LEU A 526 -15.13 19.89 -0.37
C LEU A 526 -14.99 18.38 -0.15
N ASN A 527 -15.16 17.61 -1.22
CA ASN A 527 -15.03 16.16 -1.18
C ASN A 527 -14.34 15.66 -2.47
N ALA A 528 -13.94 14.40 -2.51
CA ALA A 528 -13.22 13.76 -3.61
C ALA A 528 -13.94 13.85 -4.98
N LYS A 529 -15.24 14.16 -5.00
CA LYS A 529 -16.03 14.33 -6.24
C LYS A 529 -15.80 15.66 -6.95
N GLN A 530 -15.08 16.64 -6.37
CA GLN A 530 -14.97 18.02 -6.86
C GLN A 530 -13.53 18.55 -6.93
N HIS A 531 -12.56 17.71 -7.30
CA HIS A 531 -11.13 18.08 -7.35
C HIS A 531 -10.82 19.37 -8.12
N GLU A 532 -11.48 19.60 -9.27
CA GLU A 532 -11.25 20.82 -10.07
C GLU A 532 -11.66 22.12 -9.37
N ARG A 533 -12.61 22.05 -8.43
CA ARG A 533 -13.10 23.21 -7.68
C ARG A 533 -12.49 23.35 -6.29
N GLU A 534 -11.70 22.39 -5.88
CA GLU A 534 -11.11 22.33 -4.55
C GLU A 534 -10.33 23.60 -4.21
N ALA A 535 -9.44 24.00 -5.08
CA ALA A 535 -8.64 25.21 -4.89
C ALA A 535 -9.50 26.47 -4.73
N GLN A 536 -10.58 26.63 -5.51
CA GLN A 536 -11.49 27.78 -5.42
C GLN A 536 -12.30 27.78 -4.11
N ILE A 537 -12.73 26.61 -3.64
CA ILE A 537 -13.48 26.49 -2.39
C ILE A 537 -12.57 26.86 -1.21
N VAL A 538 -11.34 26.32 -1.18
CA VAL A 538 -10.37 26.62 -0.11
C VAL A 538 -10.00 28.11 -0.08
N GLN A 539 -9.78 28.74 -1.25
CA GLN A 539 -9.51 30.17 -1.36
C GLN A 539 -10.59 31.04 -0.72
N ASN A 540 -11.85 30.58 -0.70
CA ASN A 540 -12.97 31.31 -0.13
C ASN A 540 -13.35 30.86 1.29
N ALA A 541 -12.82 29.77 1.79
CA ALA A 541 -13.20 29.18 3.09
C ALA A 541 -12.91 30.07 4.30
N GLY A 542 -11.95 30.99 4.19
CA GLY A 542 -11.63 31.98 5.24
C GLY A 542 -12.38 33.29 5.15
N ARG A 543 -13.37 33.47 4.26
CA ARG A 543 -14.17 34.69 4.18
C ARG A 543 -15.12 34.83 5.38
N PRO A 544 -15.50 36.05 5.78
CA PRO A 544 -16.44 36.28 6.87
C PRO A 544 -17.73 35.46 6.71
N GLY A 545 -18.09 34.68 7.75
CA GLY A 545 -19.28 33.83 7.80
C GLY A 545 -19.34 32.69 6.80
N ALA A 546 -18.22 32.32 6.16
CA ALA A 546 -18.16 31.21 5.21
C ALA A 546 -18.31 29.88 5.96
N ILE A 547 -19.15 28.98 5.42
CA ILE A 547 -19.30 27.61 5.91
C ILE A 547 -18.75 26.65 4.88
N THR A 548 -17.77 25.85 5.27
CA THR A 548 -17.15 24.85 4.40
C THR A 548 -17.19 23.47 5.07
N ILE A 549 -17.80 22.48 4.42
CA ILE A 549 -17.78 21.08 4.86
C ILE A 549 -16.66 20.39 4.08
N ALA A 550 -15.73 19.77 4.77
CA ALA A 550 -14.61 19.06 4.17
C ALA A 550 -14.51 17.63 4.68
N THR A 551 -14.34 16.66 3.79
CA THR A 551 -13.91 15.32 4.17
C THR A 551 -12.42 15.34 4.54
N ASN A 552 -11.99 14.34 5.31
CA ASN A 552 -10.69 14.29 5.99
C ASN A 552 -9.48 14.66 5.11
N MET A 553 -9.41 14.13 3.88
CA MET A 553 -8.28 14.34 2.97
C MET A 553 -8.41 15.60 2.10
N ALA A 554 -9.60 16.18 1.98
CA ALA A 554 -9.84 17.30 1.09
C ALA A 554 -9.19 18.60 1.60
N GLY A 555 -8.50 19.32 0.71
CA GLY A 555 -7.79 20.57 1.02
C GLY A 555 -6.47 20.39 1.79
N ARG A 556 -5.89 19.17 1.86
CA ARG A 556 -4.58 18.95 2.47
C ARG A 556 -3.48 19.63 1.64
N GLY A 557 -2.45 20.17 2.31
CA GLY A 557 -1.38 20.94 1.65
C GLY A 557 -1.79 22.33 1.16
N THR A 558 -3.05 22.77 1.39
CA THR A 558 -3.52 24.12 1.06
C THR A 558 -3.83 24.91 2.32
N ASP A 559 -3.51 26.19 2.29
CA ASP A 559 -3.74 27.10 3.42
C ASP A 559 -5.10 27.81 3.31
N ILE A 560 -5.79 27.96 4.45
CA ILE A 560 -7.01 28.76 4.56
C ILE A 560 -6.63 30.13 5.07
N VAL A 561 -6.58 31.10 4.18
CA VAL A 561 -6.24 32.48 4.49
C VAL A 561 -7.44 33.20 5.07
N LEU A 562 -7.33 33.78 6.27
CA LEU A 562 -8.38 34.56 6.90
C LEU A 562 -8.71 35.81 6.05
N GLY A 563 -10.00 36.05 5.76
CA GLY A 563 -10.45 37.07 4.80
C GLY A 563 -10.54 36.59 3.35
N GLY A 564 -10.09 35.33 3.06
CA GLY A 564 -9.98 34.74 1.72
C GLY A 564 -8.63 35.01 1.06
N SER A 565 -8.33 34.38 -0.08
CA SER A 565 -7.07 34.56 -0.81
C SER A 565 -7.00 35.92 -1.46
N LEU A 566 -5.98 36.73 -1.12
CA LEU A 566 -5.70 38.01 -1.76
C LEU A 566 -5.29 37.82 -3.23
N GLU A 567 -4.45 36.84 -3.52
CA GLU A 567 -3.97 36.55 -4.87
C GLU A 567 -5.12 36.21 -5.80
N ALA A 568 -6.05 35.37 -5.36
CA ALA A 568 -7.26 35.04 -6.12
C ALA A 568 -8.14 36.26 -6.34
N ALA A 569 -8.28 37.15 -5.35
CA ALA A 569 -9.03 38.36 -5.49
C ALA A 569 -8.40 39.35 -6.51
N LEU A 570 -7.08 39.46 -6.50
CA LEU A 570 -6.33 40.25 -7.46
C LEU A 570 -6.41 39.67 -8.89
N GLU A 571 -6.32 38.37 -9.02
CA GLU A 571 -6.45 37.66 -10.30
C GLU A 571 -7.86 37.83 -10.89
N ASP A 572 -8.90 37.72 -10.08
CA ASP A 572 -10.27 37.92 -10.48
C ASP A 572 -10.50 39.37 -10.88
N ALA A 573 -9.92 40.34 -10.17
CA ALA A 573 -9.99 41.74 -10.53
C ALA A 573 -9.29 42.01 -11.88
N ARG A 574 -8.10 41.42 -12.10
CA ARG A 574 -7.39 41.54 -13.38
C ARG A 574 -8.15 40.87 -14.54
N LYS A 575 -8.81 39.75 -14.31
CA LYS A 575 -9.66 39.10 -15.33
C LYS A 575 -10.87 39.93 -15.70
N ARG A 576 -11.47 40.68 -14.73
CA ARG A 576 -12.68 41.53 -14.95
C ARG A 576 -12.36 42.88 -15.54
N TYR A 577 -11.29 43.53 -15.11
CA TYR A 577 -10.98 44.91 -15.40
C TYR A 577 -9.68 45.11 -16.21
N GLY A 578 -8.95 44.03 -16.52
CA GLY A 578 -7.69 44.07 -17.28
C GLY A 578 -6.58 44.83 -16.54
N SER A 579 -5.82 45.64 -17.28
CA SER A 579 -4.76 46.53 -16.75
C SER A 579 -5.26 47.64 -15.83
N ASP A 580 -6.54 47.97 -15.89
CA ASP A 580 -7.18 49.06 -15.14
C ASP A 580 -7.75 48.61 -13.79
N ALA A 581 -7.44 47.39 -13.36
CA ALA A 581 -7.83 46.86 -12.05
C ALA A 581 -7.18 47.68 -10.91
N ASP A 582 -8.03 48.27 -10.06
CA ASP A 582 -7.57 48.98 -8.87
C ASP A 582 -7.11 47.99 -7.79
N THR A 583 -5.86 47.64 -7.85
CA THR A 583 -5.25 46.68 -6.90
C THR A 583 -5.27 47.20 -5.47
N VAL A 584 -5.16 48.51 -5.26
CA VAL A 584 -5.18 49.14 -3.94
C VAL A 584 -6.56 49.02 -3.28
N ALA A 585 -7.61 49.18 -4.07
CA ALA A 585 -8.98 49.01 -3.57
C ALA A 585 -9.24 47.55 -3.19
N VAL A 586 -8.81 46.58 -4.01
CA VAL A 586 -8.93 45.14 -3.71
C VAL A 586 -8.18 44.75 -2.46
N GLU A 587 -6.96 45.24 -2.26
CA GLU A 587 -6.17 45.06 -1.05
C GLU A 587 -6.85 45.70 0.18
N GLY A 588 -7.41 46.85 0.03
CA GLY A 588 -8.17 47.56 1.08
C GLY A 588 -9.40 46.74 1.55
N GLU A 589 -10.19 46.25 0.59
CA GLU A 589 -11.35 45.40 0.88
C GLU A 589 -10.94 44.07 1.53
N TRP A 590 -9.82 43.47 1.08
CA TRP A 590 -9.29 42.28 1.68
C TRP A 590 -8.86 42.52 3.12
N LYS A 591 -8.14 43.62 3.41
CA LYS A 591 -7.74 43.97 4.80
C LYS A 591 -8.93 44.13 5.71
N GLN A 592 -10.00 44.78 5.26
CA GLN A 592 -11.23 44.93 6.06
C GLN A 592 -11.87 43.58 6.37
N ARG A 593 -11.95 42.65 5.38
CA ARG A 593 -12.46 41.27 5.60
C ARG A 593 -11.57 40.49 6.55
N HIS A 594 -10.26 40.63 6.44
CA HIS A 594 -9.28 39.97 7.29
C HIS A 594 -9.44 40.43 8.76
N GLU A 595 -9.49 41.74 9.00
CA GLU A 595 -9.71 42.32 10.33
C GLU A 595 -11.05 41.88 10.92
N GLN A 596 -12.12 41.89 10.14
CA GLN A 596 -13.43 41.39 10.55
C GLN A 596 -13.39 39.92 11.03
N VAL A 597 -12.67 39.05 10.35
CA VAL A 597 -12.54 37.65 10.72
C VAL A 597 -11.70 37.48 11.99
N LEU A 598 -10.65 38.29 12.15
CA LEU A 598 -9.84 38.30 13.38
C LEU A 598 -10.67 38.74 14.59
N GLU A 599 -11.47 39.78 14.46
CA GLU A 599 -12.38 40.27 15.52
C GLU A 599 -13.47 39.24 15.86
N ALA A 600 -13.95 38.46 14.87
CA ALA A 600 -14.91 37.38 15.05
C ALA A 600 -14.32 36.13 15.74
N GLY A 601 -13.01 36.10 16.00
CA GLY A 601 -12.33 34.99 16.66
C GLY A 601 -11.60 34.03 15.73
N GLY A 602 -11.33 34.41 14.47
CA GLY A 602 -10.63 33.60 13.48
C GLY A 602 -11.44 32.42 12.96
N LEU A 603 -10.77 31.41 12.41
CA LEU A 603 -11.41 30.20 11.86
C LEU A 603 -11.88 29.26 13.00
N HIS A 604 -13.15 28.85 12.97
CA HIS A 604 -13.69 27.81 13.82
C HIS A 604 -13.63 26.44 13.14
N ILE A 605 -13.19 25.41 13.87
CA ILE A 605 -13.15 24.02 13.41
C ILE A 605 -14.20 23.21 14.14
N THR A 606 -15.14 22.64 13.42
CA THR A 606 -16.15 21.71 13.95
C THR A 606 -15.85 20.29 13.45
N GLY A 607 -15.45 19.39 14.34
CA GLY A 607 -15.30 17.97 14.01
C GLY A 607 -16.63 17.22 14.25
N THR A 608 -17.12 16.47 13.26
CA THR A 608 -18.38 15.72 13.39
C THR A 608 -18.19 14.38 14.12
N GLU A 609 -16.96 13.88 14.19
CA GLU A 609 -16.56 12.64 14.84
C GLU A 609 -15.07 12.70 15.19
N ARG A 610 -14.59 11.77 16.03
CA ARG A 610 -13.16 11.49 16.17
C ARG A 610 -12.73 10.49 15.10
N HIS A 611 -11.59 10.76 14.49
CA HIS A 611 -11.00 9.89 13.51
C HIS A 611 -10.34 8.65 14.14
N GLU A 612 -9.95 7.68 13.34
CA GLU A 612 -9.23 6.48 13.77
C GLU A 612 -7.90 6.81 14.44
N SER A 613 -7.24 7.90 14.04
CA SER A 613 -5.97 8.36 14.59
C SER A 613 -6.09 9.77 15.17
N ARG A 614 -5.47 9.97 16.33
CA ARG A 614 -5.35 11.30 17.00
C ARG A 614 -4.61 12.31 16.09
N ARG A 615 -3.72 11.83 15.28
CA ARG A 615 -2.96 12.61 14.29
C ARG A 615 -3.90 13.34 13.33
N ILE A 616 -4.90 12.67 12.79
CA ILE A 616 -5.89 13.24 11.86
C ILE A 616 -6.72 14.32 12.56
N ASP A 617 -7.13 14.09 13.80
CA ASP A 617 -7.80 15.11 14.61
C ASP A 617 -6.93 16.37 14.80
N ASN A 618 -5.64 16.18 15.06
CA ASN A 618 -4.68 17.27 15.18
C ASN A 618 -4.44 18.01 13.87
N GLN A 619 -4.44 17.32 12.73
CA GLN A 619 -4.36 17.94 11.40
C GLN A 619 -5.59 18.80 11.11
N LEU A 620 -6.78 18.33 11.47
CA LEU A 620 -8.02 19.11 11.32
C LEU A 620 -7.97 20.37 12.19
N ARG A 621 -7.64 20.25 13.49
CA ARG A 621 -7.44 21.40 14.39
C ARG A 621 -6.37 22.36 13.88
N GLY A 622 -5.27 21.83 13.30
CA GLY A 622 -4.14 22.60 12.80
C GLY A 622 -4.46 23.50 11.60
N ARG A 623 -5.67 23.43 11.05
CA ARG A 623 -6.14 24.37 10.01
C ARG A 623 -6.50 25.74 10.57
N SER A 624 -6.68 25.87 11.88
CA SER A 624 -7.00 27.09 12.62
C SER A 624 -5.88 27.47 13.60
N GLY A 625 -5.81 28.73 13.97
CA GLY A 625 -4.84 29.27 14.94
C GLY A 625 -3.39 29.24 14.44
N ARG A 626 -3.16 29.66 13.21
CA ARG A 626 -1.85 29.67 12.52
C ARG A 626 -1.12 30.96 12.79
N GLN A 627 0.20 30.90 12.96
CA GLN A 627 1.10 32.05 13.13
C GLN A 627 0.63 33.09 14.19
N GLY A 628 -0.01 32.60 15.27
CA GLY A 628 -0.52 33.43 16.35
C GLY A 628 -1.87 34.07 16.07
N ASP A 629 -2.57 33.70 15.00
CA ASP A 629 -3.94 34.11 14.74
C ASP A 629 -4.90 33.46 15.77
N PRO A 630 -6.01 34.12 16.10
CA PRO A 630 -7.07 33.52 16.91
C PRO A 630 -7.75 32.39 16.14
N GLY A 631 -8.41 31.52 16.86
CA GLY A 631 -9.15 30.40 16.31
C GLY A 631 -9.74 29.55 17.40
N SER A 632 -10.64 28.65 17.04
CA SER A 632 -11.24 27.72 17.98
C SER A 632 -11.50 26.36 17.33
N SER A 633 -11.61 25.33 18.15
CA SER A 633 -11.99 23.99 17.68
C SER A 633 -12.89 23.27 18.67
N ARG A 634 -13.87 22.52 18.16
CA ARG A 634 -14.73 21.63 18.98
C ARG A 634 -15.08 20.36 18.22
N PHE A 635 -15.13 19.23 18.90
CA PHE A 635 -15.64 17.96 18.38
C PHE A 635 -17.00 17.61 18.97
N TYR A 636 -17.91 17.20 18.10
CA TYR A 636 -19.25 16.73 18.42
C TYR A 636 -19.30 15.24 18.17
N LEU A 637 -19.62 14.46 19.19
CA LEU A 637 -19.53 13.01 19.19
C LEU A 637 -20.88 12.40 19.55
N SER A 638 -21.13 11.19 19.07
CA SER A 638 -22.31 10.40 19.40
C SER A 638 -21.90 9.02 19.93
N MET A 639 -22.73 8.44 20.77
CA MET A 639 -22.56 7.03 21.17
C MET A 639 -22.76 6.06 20.01
N GLU A 640 -23.34 6.54 18.88
CA GLU A 640 -23.58 5.75 17.66
C GLU A 640 -22.43 5.87 16.66
N ASP A 641 -21.43 6.73 16.88
CA ASP A 641 -20.27 6.89 16.01
C ASP A 641 -19.47 5.58 15.86
N THR A 642 -18.87 5.37 14.71
CA THR A 642 -18.17 4.12 14.33
C THR A 642 -17.11 3.72 15.34
N LEU A 643 -16.29 4.67 15.81
CA LEU A 643 -15.24 4.41 16.81
C LEU A 643 -15.84 3.90 18.14
N MET A 644 -17.00 4.44 18.54
CA MET A 644 -17.68 4.01 19.77
C MET A 644 -18.36 2.65 19.61
N ARG A 645 -18.85 2.32 18.41
CA ARG A 645 -19.46 1.01 18.11
C ARG A 645 -18.45 -0.13 18.11
N ILE A 646 -17.25 0.11 17.58
CA ILE A 646 -16.22 -0.93 17.40
C ILE A 646 -15.47 -1.22 18.70
N PHE A 647 -15.13 -0.19 19.47
CA PHE A 647 -14.25 -0.30 20.64
C PHE A 647 -14.93 -0.06 21.98
N GLY A 648 -16.22 0.27 21.98
CA GLY A 648 -17.06 0.44 23.16
C GLY A 648 -18.14 -0.63 23.25
N ASP A 649 -18.91 -0.55 24.33
CA ASP A 649 -20.22 -1.19 24.47
C ASP A 649 -21.27 -0.06 24.45
N PRO A 650 -21.71 0.38 23.26
CA PRO A 650 -22.55 1.58 23.14
C PRO A 650 -23.88 1.41 23.87
N GLU A 651 -24.51 0.24 23.80
CA GLU A 651 -25.77 -0.06 24.47
C GLU A 651 -25.65 0.02 26.00
N ARG A 652 -24.60 -0.57 26.56
CA ARG A 652 -24.34 -0.56 28.00
C ARG A 652 -24.03 0.85 28.48
N THR A 653 -23.22 1.61 27.74
CA THR A 653 -22.86 2.99 28.08
C THR A 653 -24.05 3.92 27.91
N LYS A 654 -24.86 3.79 26.84
CA LYS A 654 -26.10 4.53 26.61
C LYS A 654 -27.10 4.29 27.76
N ASN A 655 -27.30 3.03 28.16
CA ASN A 655 -28.14 2.64 29.28
C ASN A 655 -27.65 3.20 30.63
N LEU A 656 -26.34 3.25 30.86
CA LEU A 656 -25.74 3.79 32.05
C LEU A 656 -25.88 5.31 32.13
N LEU A 657 -25.71 6.02 31.03
CA LEU A 657 -25.88 7.48 30.93
C LEU A 657 -27.36 7.88 31.06
N SER A 658 -28.27 7.14 30.42
CA SER A 658 -29.71 7.36 30.57
C SER A 658 -30.16 7.15 32.04
N ARG A 659 -29.64 6.11 32.75
CA ARG A 659 -29.90 5.89 34.18
C ARG A 659 -29.27 6.97 35.06
N ALA A 660 -28.19 7.60 34.62
CA ALA A 660 -27.59 8.75 35.30
C ALA A 660 -28.36 10.05 35.10
N GLY A 661 -29.49 10.04 34.36
CA GLY A 661 -30.40 11.16 34.19
C GLY A 661 -30.21 11.98 32.91
N MET A 662 -29.39 11.52 31.96
CA MET A 662 -29.19 12.16 30.67
C MET A 662 -30.45 12.01 29.79
N ARG A 663 -30.92 13.12 29.23
CA ARG A 663 -32.07 13.17 28.30
C ARG A 663 -31.60 13.27 26.86
N GLU A 664 -32.45 12.89 25.92
CA GLU A 664 -32.25 13.16 24.51
C GLU A 664 -32.09 14.67 24.27
N GLY A 665 -31.15 15.07 23.42
CA GLY A 665 -30.80 16.46 23.14
C GLY A 665 -29.81 17.10 24.13
N GLU A 666 -29.47 16.47 25.26
CA GLU A 666 -28.47 16.98 26.20
C GLU A 666 -27.06 16.50 25.86
N ALA A 667 -26.09 17.43 25.85
CA ALA A 667 -24.68 17.14 25.67
C ALA A 667 -23.98 16.83 26.98
N ILE A 668 -23.09 15.87 27.01
CA ILE A 668 -22.16 15.65 28.11
C ILE A 668 -20.78 16.17 27.74
N GLU A 669 -20.28 17.07 28.57
CA GLU A 669 -18.88 17.46 28.61
C GLU A 669 -18.17 16.66 29.71
N SER A 670 -17.42 15.61 29.33
CA SER A 670 -16.79 14.73 30.31
C SER A 670 -15.35 14.38 29.94
N LYS A 671 -14.40 14.83 30.75
CA LYS A 671 -12.99 14.46 30.64
C LYS A 671 -12.74 12.94 30.69
N LEU A 672 -13.67 12.19 31.34
CA LEU A 672 -13.58 10.74 31.44
C LEU A 672 -13.90 10.09 30.08
N LEU A 673 -14.95 10.54 29.41
CA LEU A 673 -15.34 10.06 28.09
C LEU A 673 -14.26 10.40 27.05
N SER A 674 -13.75 11.64 27.03
CA SER A 674 -12.65 12.02 26.12
C SER A 674 -11.41 11.14 26.31
N ARG A 675 -11.06 10.76 27.54
CA ARG A 675 -9.97 9.82 27.82
C ARG A 675 -10.27 8.39 27.35
N GLN A 676 -11.52 7.93 27.39
CA GLN A 676 -11.90 6.61 26.89
C GLN A 676 -11.80 6.57 25.37
N ILE A 677 -12.25 7.62 24.69
CA ILE A 677 -12.14 7.77 23.23
C ILE A 677 -10.67 7.80 22.81
N GLU A 678 -9.83 8.57 23.50
CA GLU A 678 -8.39 8.59 23.25
C GLU A 678 -7.73 7.20 23.41
N ARG A 679 -8.18 6.41 24.41
CA ARG A 679 -7.71 5.02 24.56
C ARG A 679 -8.18 4.13 23.43
N ALA A 680 -9.39 4.33 22.93
CA ALA A 680 -9.89 3.60 21.76
C ALA A 680 -9.04 3.93 20.51
N GLN A 681 -8.79 5.23 20.24
CA GLN A 681 -7.92 5.66 19.15
C GLN A 681 -6.52 5.02 19.25
N ARG A 682 -5.90 5.02 20.44
CA ARG A 682 -4.59 4.38 20.66
C ARG A 682 -4.61 2.86 20.35
N LYS A 683 -5.72 2.16 20.60
CA LYS A 683 -5.85 0.75 20.24
C LYS A 683 -5.94 0.56 18.72
N VAL A 684 -6.66 1.45 18.03
CA VAL A 684 -6.74 1.43 16.56
C VAL A 684 -5.38 1.74 15.95
N GLU A 685 -4.70 2.78 16.45
CA GLU A 685 -3.35 3.16 16.02
C GLU A 685 -2.38 1.97 16.18
N ALA A 686 -2.40 1.29 17.34
CA ALA A 686 -1.58 0.11 17.58
C ALA A 686 -1.92 -1.05 16.63
N HIS A 687 -3.20 -1.31 16.39
CA HIS A 687 -3.64 -2.35 15.45
C HIS A 687 -3.19 -2.06 14.01
N ASN A 688 -3.36 -0.82 13.56
CA ASN A 688 -2.90 -0.38 12.24
C ASN A 688 -1.37 -0.48 12.11
N PHE A 689 -0.64 -0.15 13.18
CA PHE A 689 0.81 -0.34 13.23
C PHE A 689 1.20 -1.82 13.09
N ASP A 690 0.52 -2.72 13.80
CA ASP A 690 0.78 -4.16 13.71
C ASP A 690 0.52 -4.69 12.30
N ILE A 691 -0.53 -4.21 11.61
CA ILE A 691 -0.80 -4.56 10.21
C ILE A 691 0.35 -4.13 9.32
N ARG A 692 0.79 -2.84 9.39
CA ARG A 692 1.90 -2.33 8.59
C ARG A 692 3.22 -3.05 8.89
N LYS A 693 3.47 -3.36 10.15
CA LYS A 693 4.65 -4.11 10.58
C LYS A 693 4.63 -5.54 10.03
N ASN A 694 3.50 -6.22 10.08
CA ASN A 694 3.37 -7.56 9.52
C ASN A 694 3.58 -7.55 8.01
N LEU A 695 2.97 -6.59 7.29
CA LEU A 695 3.18 -6.42 5.85
C LEU A 695 4.68 -6.26 5.53
N LEU A 696 5.37 -5.39 6.27
CA LEU A 696 6.79 -5.15 6.09
C LEU A 696 7.64 -6.39 6.38
N GLU A 697 7.37 -7.13 7.45
CA GLU A 697 8.14 -8.33 7.83
C GLU A 697 8.06 -9.44 6.75
N TYR A 698 6.95 -9.53 6.01
CA TYR A 698 6.84 -10.41 4.85
C TYR A 698 7.53 -9.83 3.61
N ASP A 699 7.36 -8.53 3.34
CA ASP A 699 7.99 -7.88 2.19
C ASP A 699 9.51 -7.74 2.34
N ASP A 700 10.05 -7.67 3.55
CA ASP A 700 11.50 -7.63 3.79
C ASP A 700 12.21 -8.86 3.18
N VAL A 701 11.59 -10.05 3.23
CA VAL A 701 12.13 -11.27 2.62
C VAL A 701 12.16 -11.13 1.09
N ALA A 702 11.06 -10.69 0.49
CA ALA A 702 11.00 -10.43 -0.95
C ALA A 702 11.95 -9.28 -1.37
N ASN A 703 12.13 -8.29 -0.48
CA ASN A 703 13.01 -7.15 -0.74
C ASN A 703 14.49 -7.53 -0.76
N ASP A 704 14.92 -8.43 0.11
CA ASP A 704 16.30 -8.93 0.10
C ASP A 704 16.59 -9.72 -1.19
N GLN A 705 15.65 -10.55 -1.64
CA GLN A 705 15.73 -11.25 -2.92
C GLN A 705 15.69 -10.27 -4.11
N ARG A 706 14.82 -9.26 -4.06
CA ARG A 706 14.71 -8.19 -5.08
C ARG A 706 16.03 -7.45 -5.26
N LYS A 707 16.72 -7.12 -4.16
CA LYS A 707 18.04 -6.47 -4.22
C LYS A 707 19.05 -7.32 -4.98
N VAL A 708 19.08 -8.63 -4.72
CA VAL A 708 19.98 -9.56 -5.42
C VAL A 708 19.65 -9.59 -6.93
N VAL A 709 18.38 -9.80 -7.28
CA VAL A 709 17.95 -9.88 -8.69
C VAL A 709 18.21 -8.55 -9.43
N TYR A 710 17.86 -7.41 -8.81
CA TYR A 710 18.06 -6.10 -9.45
C TYR A 710 19.54 -5.74 -9.57
N HIS A 711 20.38 -6.17 -8.64
CA HIS A 711 21.83 -6.01 -8.73
C HIS A 711 22.40 -6.84 -9.87
N GLN A 712 22.10 -8.15 -9.93
CA GLN A 712 22.50 -9.03 -11.03
C GLN A 712 22.02 -8.50 -12.39
N ARG A 713 20.78 -7.99 -12.42
CA ARG A 713 20.23 -7.38 -13.63
C ARG A 713 20.99 -6.13 -14.07
N ALA A 714 21.37 -5.28 -13.13
CA ALA A 714 22.17 -4.08 -13.40
C ALA A 714 23.57 -4.46 -13.90
N GLU A 715 24.23 -5.42 -13.25
CA GLU A 715 25.53 -5.94 -13.69
C GLU A 715 25.47 -6.49 -15.10
N LEU A 716 24.44 -7.28 -15.43
CA LEU A 716 24.23 -7.79 -16.80
C LEU A 716 24.00 -6.65 -17.82
N MET A 717 23.26 -5.58 -17.42
CA MET A 717 23.05 -4.45 -18.32
C MET A 717 24.32 -3.62 -18.55
N ASP A 718 25.16 -3.49 -17.55
CA ASP A 718 26.39 -2.67 -17.61
C ASP A 718 27.60 -3.46 -18.14
N ALA A 719 27.54 -4.81 -18.13
CA ALA A 719 28.63 -5.64 -18.65
C ALA A 719 28.82 -5.43 -20.14
N ASP A 720 30.05 -5.19 -20.57
CA ASP A 720 30.43 -5.14 -21.97
C ASP A 720 30.45 -6.55 -22.58
N GLU A 721 30.96 -7.54 -21.81
CA GLU A 721 31.09 -8.94 -22.22
C GLU A 721 30.58 -9.87 -21.10
N VAL A 722 29.84 -10.92 -21.49
CA VAL A 722 29.25 -11.91 -20.56
C VAL A 722 29.82 -13.33 -20.81
N GLU A 723 30.83 -13.47 -21.67
CA GLU A 723 31.41 -14.74 -22.08
C GLU A 723 31.87 -15.63 -20.93
N GLU A 724 32.68 -15.06 -20.02
CA GLU A 724 33.20 -15.80 -18.86
C GLU A 724 32.06 -16.29 -17.97
N SER A 725 31.02 -15.47 -17.79
CA SER A 725 29.84 -15.82 -16.98
C SER A 725 29.05 -16.97 -17.63
N VAL A 726 28.85 -16.93 -18.93
CA VAL A 726 28.16 -18.01 -19.70
C VAL A 726 28.95 -19.30 -19.65
N ALA A 727 30.28 -19.25 -19.82
CA ALA A 727 31.16 -20.43 -19.73
C ALA A 727 31.09 -21.06 -18.34
N ALA A 728 31.13 -20.25 -17.26
CA ALA A 728 31.05 -20.75 -15.89
C ALA A 728 29.68 -21.37 -15.60
N ILE A 729 28.57 -20.74 -16.05
CA ILE A 729 27.23 -21.28 -15.88
C ILE A 729 27.06 -22.60 -16.67
N LEU A 730 27.62 -22.70 -17.87
CA LEU A 730 27.58 -23.92 -18.70
C LEU A 730 28.28 -25.08 -17.99
N GLU A 731 29.48 -24.83 -17.45
CA GLU A 731 30.23 -25.82 -16.67
C GLU A 731 29.42 -26.30 -15.45
N GLU A 732 28.87 -25.39 -14.68
CA GLU A 732 28.06 -25.68 -13.51
C GLU A 732 26.79 -26.49 -13.86
N VAL A 733 26.03 -26.06 -14.86
CA VAL A 733 24.72 -26.66 -15.20
C VAL A 733 24.92 -28.05 -15.83
N VAL A 734 25.85 -28.18 -16.77
CA VAL A 734 26.17 -29.50 -17.40
C VAL A 734 26.78 -30.47 -16.36
N GLY A 735 27.61 -29.95 -15.45
CA GLY A 735 28.16 -30.72 -14.33
C GLY A 735 27.06 -31.30 -13.44
N ILE A 736 26.13 -30.45 -12.96
CA ILE A 736 24.97 -30.86 -12.13
C ILE A 736 24.13 -31.91 -12.88
N THR A 737 23.82 -31.67 -14.15
CA THR A 737 23.03 -32.62 -14.93
C THR A 737 23.78 -33.97 -15.08
N ALA A 738 25.07 -33.97 -15.33
CA ALA A 738 25.86 -35.21 -15.41
C ALA A 738 25.92 -35.98 -14.08
N GLU A 739 26.06 -35.27 -12.95
CA GLU A 739 26.09 -35.87 -11.60
C GLU A 739 24.76 -36.53 -11.21
N GLN A 740 23.62 -36.12 -11.76
CA GLN A 740 22.33 -36.78 -11.54
C GLN A 740 22.30 -38.21 -12.09
N TYR A 741 22.95 -38.45 -13.23
CA TYR A 741 23.01 -39.75 -13.89
C TYR A 741 24.25 -40.55 -13.52
N VAL A 742 25.35 -39.87 -13.16
CA VAL A 742 26.64 -40.44 -12.77
C VAL A 742 27.06 -39.83 -11.40
N PRO A 743 26.49 -40.27 -10.30
CA PRO A 743 26.74 -39.64 -8.99
C PRO A 743 28.23 -39.74 -8.61
N PRO A 744 28.82 -38.70 -8.01
CA PRO A 744 30.21 -38.69 -7.56
C PRO A 744 30.52 -39.83 -6.59
N GLY A 745 31.65 -40.51 -6.82
CA GLY A 745 32.10 -41.65 -5.99
C GLY A 745 31.26 -42.93 -6.11
N SER A 746 30.30 -42.98 -7.05
CA SER A 746 29.52 -44.20 -7.32
C SER A 746 30.28 -45.21 -8.20
N LEU A 747 29.87 -46.48 -8.19
CA LEU A 747 30.40 -47.53 -9.07
C LEU A 747 29.74 -47.43 -10.43
N ASP A 748 30.46 -47.88 -11.47
CA ASP A 748 30.02 -47.88 -12.87
C ASP A 748 28.71 -48.66 -13.12
N GLU A 749 28.39 -49.64 -12.26
CA GLU A 749 27.11 -50.38 -12.28
C GLU A 749 25.88 -49.50 -11.92
N MET A 750 26.10 -48.38 -11.25
CA MET A 750 25.06 -47.44 -10.85
C MET A 750 24.83 -46.29 -11.85
N TRP A 751 25.63 -46.23 -12.90
CA TRP A 751 25.58 -45.12 -13.88
C TRP A 751 24.53 -45.35 -14.94
N ASP A 752 23.69 -44.36 -15.17
CA ASP A 752 22.76 -44.34 -16.28
C ASP A 752 23.37 -43.58 -17.48
N ALA A 753 24.26 -44.27 -18.19
CA ALA A 753 24.98 -43.70 -19.33
C ALA A 753 24.07 -43.37 -20.52
N ASP A 754 23.01 -44.17 -20.76
CA ASP A 754 22.05 -43.95 -21.82
C ASP A 754 21.13 -42.79 -21.51
N GLY A 755 20.66 -42.70 -20.25
CA GLY A 755 19.88 -41.55 -19.75
C GLY A 755 20.69 -40.24 -19.85
N LEU A 756 21.96 -40.22 -19.44
CA LEU A 756 22.83 -39.07 -19.55
C LEU A 756 23.03 -38.63 -21.02
N THR A 757 23.26 -39.60 -21.95
CA THR A 757 23.37 -39.31 -23.37
C THR A 757 22.11 -38.63 -23.91
N GLN A 758 20.94 -39.14 -23.53
CA GLN A 758 19.66 -38.58 -23.95
C GLN A 758 19.41 -37.18 -23.35
N ALA A 759 19.75 -36.97 -22.07
CA ALA A 759 19.62 -35.67 -21.40
C ALA A 759 20.51 -34.60 -22.08
N LEU A 760 21.78 -34.91 -22.34
CA LEU A 760 22.71 -33.99 -23.02
C LEU A 760 22.22 -33.62 -24.43
N GLU A 761 21.66 -34.57 -25.21
CA GLU A 761 21.13 -34.27 -26.54
C GLU A 761 19.81 -33.48 -26.46
N SER A 762 18.90 -33.85 -25.58
CA SER A 762 17.59 -33.22 -25.47
C SER A 762 17.65 -31.82 -24.85
N GLU A 763 18.48 -31.58 -23.82
CA GLU A 763 18.53 -30.31 -23.08
C GLU A 763 19.54 -29.33 -23.70
N TYR A 764 20.72 -29.79 -24.14
CA TYR A 764 21.80 -28.92 -24.59
C TYR A 764 22.17 -29.14 -26.08
N GLY A 765 21.57 -30.11 -26.77
CA GLY A 765 21.87 -30.41 -28.14
C GLY A 765 23.29 -30.99 -28.36
N VAL A 766 23.89 -31.58 -27.30
CA VAL A 766 25.22 -32.13 -27.27
C VAL A 766 25.15 -33.63 -27.55
N ARG A 767 25.82 -34.10 -28.62
CA ARG A 767 25.87 -35.51 -28.98
C ARG A 767 27.08 -36.17 -28.33
N ALA A 768 26.93 -36.61 -27.10
CA ALA A 768 27.94 -37.35 -26.35
C ALA A 768 27.60 -38.84 -26.33
N ASP A 769 28.50 -39.73 -26.68
CA ASP A 769 28.33 -41.19 -26.57
C ASP A 769 28.96 -41.68 -25.26
N VAL A 770 28.26 -41.43 -24.17
CA VAL A 770 28.74 -41.76 -22.80
C VAL A 770 28.92 -43.27 -22.64
N ALA A 771 28.02 -44.07 -23.20
CA ALA A 771 28.09 -45.51 -23.20
C ALA A 771 29.33 -46.07 -23.92
N ARG A 772 29.82 -45.36 -24.90
CA ARG A 772 31.09 -45.68 -25.54
C ARG A 772 32.28 -45.33 -24.66
N TRP A 773 32.27 -44.17 -23.99
CA TRP A 773 33.39 -43.78 -23.13
C TRP A 773 33.61 -44.76 -21.97
N THR A 774 32.54 -45.28 -21.37
CA THR A 774 32.60 -46.29 -20.32
C THR A 774 33.10 -47.65 -20.88
N ARG A 775 32.76 -48.01 -22.11
CA ARG A 775 33.25 -49.23 -22.74
C ARG A 775 34.71 -49.16 -23.12
N ASP A 776 35.16 -48.01 -23.71
CA ASP A 776 36.53 -47.84 -24.22
C ASP A 776 37.56 -47.65 -23.05
N ASN A 777 37.15 -47.10 -21.95
CA ASN A 777 37.98 -46.85 -20.78
C ASN A 777 37.30 -47.32 -19.49
N LYS A 778 37.57 -48.58 -19.11
CA LYS A 778 37.05 -49.24 -17.89
C LYS A 778 37.58 -48.66 -16.55
N THR A 779 38.51 -47.71 -16.59
CA THR A 779 39.11 -47.08 -15.40
C THR A 779 38.66 -45.61 -15.26
N ILE A 780 37.71 -45.16 -16.05
CA ILE A 780 37.20 -43.78 -15.97
C ILE A 780 36.42 -43.62 -14.69
N SER A 781 36.67 -42.56 -13.95
CA SER A 781 35.90 -42.22 -12.73
C SER A 781 34.64 -41.44 -13.11
N ALA A 782 33.68 -41.31 -12.19
CA ALA A 782 32.49 -40.48 -12.32
C ALA A 782 32.87 -39.04 -12.67
N GLU A 783 33.83 -38.46 -11.98
CA GLU A 783 34.37 -37.13 -12.21
C GLU A 783 34.94 -37.00 -13.62
N GLY A 784 35.64 -38.04 -14.09
CA GLY A 784 36.20 -38.07 -15.47
C GLY A 784 35.12 -38.11 -16.57
N ILE A 785 33.94 -38.67 -16.30
CA ILE A 785 32.77 -38.58 -17.18
C ILE A 785 32.20 -37.17 -17.18
N VAL A 786 31.99 -36.58 -15.98
CA VAL A 786 31.49 -35.21 -15.82
C VAL A 786 32.39 -34.22 -16.55
N GLU A 787 33.73 -34.28 -16.37
CA GLU A 787 34.71 -33.43 -17.07
C GLU A 787 34.61 -33.58 -18.62
N LYS A 788 34.40 -34.80 -19.09
CA LYS A 788 34.19 -35.02 -20.53
C LYS A 788 32.89 -34.44 -21.05
N CYS A 789 31.79 -34.56 -20.28
CA CYS A 789 30.50 -33.96 -20.65
C CYS A 789 30.63 -32.45 -20.76
N ILE A 790 31.24 -31.80 -19.76
CA ILE A 790 31.51 -30.38 -19.76
C ILE A 790 32.33 -29.96 -20.98
N LYS A 791 33.38 -30.68 -21.28
CA LYS A 791 34.24 -30.39 -22.42
C LYS A 791 33.49 -30.48 -23.77
N GLU A 792 32.73 -31.56 -23.98
CA GLU A 792 31.92 -31.72 -25.18
C GLU A 792 30.87 -30.64 -25.34
N ALA A 793 30.30 -30.19 -24.21
CA ALA A 793 29.33 -29.06 -24.17
C ALA A 793 30.02 -27.74 -24.54
N GLN A 794 31.20 -27.47 -23.97
CA GLN A 794 32.03 -26.29 -24.31
C GLN A 794 32.44 -26.29 -25.80
N ASP A 795 32.98 -27.40 -26.30
CA ASP A 795 33.38 -27.50 -27.71
C ASP A 795 32.17 -27.31 -28.66
N SER A 796 31.01 -27.84 -28.31
CA SER A 796 29.76 -27.64 -29.06
C SER A 796 29.29 -26.19 -29.04
N TYR A 797 29.42 -25.52 -27.90
CA TYR A 797 29.03 -24.12 -27.72
C TYR A 797 29.98 -23.19 -28.50
N GLU A 798 31.30 -23.37 -28.41
CA GLU A 798 32.29 -22.60 -29.14
C GLU A 798 32.10 -22.72 -30.65
N LYS A 799 31.81 -23.92 -31.17
CA LYS A 799 31.47 -24.11 -32.57
C LYS A 799 30.26 -23.28 -32.98
N ARG A 800 29.25 -23.21 -32.15
CA ARG A 800 28.02 -22.41 -32.36
C ARG A 800 28.32 -20.92 -32.37
N VAL A 801 29.15 -20.44 -31.44
CA VAL A 801 29.64 -19.05 -31.45
C VAL A 801 30.35 -18.73 -32.74
N GLY A 802 31.16 -19.67 -33.26
CA GLY A 802 31.82 -19.54 -34.58
C GLY A 802 30.86 -19.48 -35.76
N ASP A 803 29.77 -20.29 -35.72
CA ASP A 803 28.77 -20.35 -36.79
C ASP A 803 27.88 -19.08 -36.85
N ILE A 804 27.57 -18.49 -35.70
CA ILE A 804 26.69 -17.28 -35.54
C ILE A 804 27.52 -16.00 -35.70
N GLY A 805 28.75 -15.98 -35.24
CA GLY A 805 29.63 -14.81 -35.12
C GLY A 805 29.67 -14.27 -33.68
N ALA A 806 30.87 -13.99 -33.19
CA ALA A 806 31.11 -13.67 -31.77
C ALA A 806 30.30 -12.44 -31.28
N ASP A 807 30.39 -11.32 -32.01
CA ASP A 807 29.71 -10.07 -31.61
C ASP A 807 28.18 -10.23 -31.50
N LEU A 808 27.58 -10.95 -32.47
CA LEU A 808 26.16 -11.22 -32.47
C LEU A 808 25.77 -12.13 -31.31
N MET A 809 26.59 -13.18 -31.07
CA MET A 809 26.32 -14.11 -29.97
C MET A 809 26.38 -13.42 -28.58
N ARG A 810 27.35 -12.52 -28.36
CA ARG A 810 27.42 -11.73 -27.11
C ARG A 810 26.15 -10.91 -26.82
N SER A 811 25.62 -10.29 -27.90
CA SER A 811 24.33 -9.57 -27.78
C SER A 811 23.18 -10.51 -27.45
N VAL A 812 23.15 -11.71 -28.02
CA VAL A 812 22.14 -12.73 -27.76
C VAL A 812 22.23 -13.26 -26.32
N GLU A 813 23.44 -13.62 -25.88
CA GLU A 813 23.69 -14.08 -24.52
C GLU A 813 23.12 -13.11 -23.49
N LYS A 814 23.47 -11.84 -23.60
CA LYS A 814 22.98 -10.78 -22.70
C LYS A 814 21.45 -10.67 -22.71
N LYS A 815 20.82 -10.69 -23.88
CA LYS A 815 19.37 -10.62 -24.02
C LYS A 815 18.67 -11.84 -23.43
N VAL A 816 19.20 -13.05 -23.68
CA VAL A 816 18.64 -14.30 -23.17
C VAL A 816 18.75 -14.33 -21.64
N MET A 817 19.92 -14.00 -21.07
CA MET A 817 20.11 -13.95 -19.63
C MET A 817 19.15 -12.99 -18.94
N LEU A 818 18.99 -11.76 -19.46
CA LEU A 818 18.04 -10.79 -18.92
C LEU A 818 16.61 -11.29 -19.05
N HIS A 819 16.25 -11.90 -20.18
CA HIS A 819 14.90 -12.42 -20.40
C HIS A 819 14.55 -13.56 -19.44
N GLN A 820 15.48 -14.52 -19.24
CA GLN A 820 15.26 -15.64 -18.33
C GLN A 820 15.19 -15.16 -16.87
N LEU A 821 16.06 -14.24 -16.47
CA LEU A 821 16.02 -13.64 -15.14
C LEU A 821 14.67 -12.94 -14.87
N ASP A 822 14.19 -12.13 -15.81
CA ASP A 822 12.91 -11.42 -15.70
C ASP A 822 11.71 -12.39 -15.70
N HIS A 823 11.76 -13.46 -16.50
CA HIS A 823 10.70 -14.46 -16.59
C HIS A 823 10.55 -15.23 -15.26
N HIS A 824 11.63 -15.82 -14.79
CA HIS A 824 11.61 -16.60 -13.54
C HIS A 824 11.37 -15.72 -12.31
N TRP A 825 11.85 -14.47 -12.31
CA TRP A 825 11.56 -13.52 -11.24
C TRP A 825 10.07 -13.21 -11.12
N LYS A 826 9.37 -13.01 -12.25
CA LYS A 826 7.91 -12.81 -12.24
C LYS A 826 7.16 -14.02 -11.71
N GLU A 827 7.54 -15.23 -12.11
CA GLU A 827 6.94 -16.47 -11.60
C GLU A 827 7.22 -16.66 -10.11
N HIS A 828 8.43 -16.31 -9.68
CA HIS A 828 8.81 -16.37 -8.28
C HIS A 828 7.99 -15.39 -7.42
N LEU A 829 7.76 -14.15 -7.88
CA LEU A 829 6.90 -13.18 -7.17
C LEU A 829 5.48 -13.72 -7.01
N ALA A 830 4.90 -14.33 -8.04
CA ALA A 830 3.59 -14.96 -7.95
C ALA A 830 3.57 -16.12 -6.94
N SER A 831 4.60 -16.95 -6.96
CA SER A 831 4.75 -18.07 -6.02
C SER A 831 4.92 -17.60 -4.58
N MET A 832 5.65 -16.49 -4.36
CA MET A 832 5.80 -15.84 -3.04
C MET A 832 4.49 -15.26 -2.54
N ASP A 833 3.65 -14.68 -3.40
CA ASP A 833 2.32 -14.19 -3.03
C ASP A 833 1.42 -15.36 -2.60
N HIS A 834 1.44 -16.49 -3.32
CA HIS A 834 0.72 -17.69 -2.93
C HIS A 834 1.21 -18.28 -1.62
N LEU A 835 2.54 -18.34 -1.42
CA LEU A 835 3.13 -18.80 -0.16
C LEU A 835 2.66 -17.94 1.02
N ARG A 836 2.64 -16.60 0.85
CA ARG A 836 2.18 -15.65 1.88
C ARG A 836 0.73 -15.89 2.29
N GLN A 837 -0.15 -16.18 1.32
CA GLN A 837 -1.57 -16.48 1.60
C GLN A 837 -1.74 -17.80 2.35
N GLY A 838 -0.96 -18.83 1.98
CA GLY A 838 -1.06 -20.18 2.56
C GLY A 838 -0.32 -20.35 3.89
N ILE A 839 0.69 -19.53 4.20
CA ILE A 839 1.61 -19.76 5.33
C ILE A 839 0.92 -19.67 6.70
N GLY A 840 -0.19 -18.92 6.80
CA GLY A 840 -0.98 -18.79 8.03
C GLY A 840 -1.48 -20.16 8.56
N LEU A 841 -1.74 -21.10 7.67
CA LEU A 841 -2.20 -22.46 7.99
C LEU A 841 -1.13 -23.28 8.75
N ARG A 842 0.16 -22.93 8.60
CA ARG A 842 1.27 -23.58 9.33
C ARG A 842 1.19 -23.36 10.85
N SER A 843 0.45 -22.35 11.32
CA SER A 843 0.21 -22.11 12.74
C SER A 843 -0.53 -23.26 13.44
N TYR A 844 -1.41 -23.98 12.72
CA TYR A 844 -2.10 -25.16 13.24
C TYR A 844 -1.13 -26.31 13.58
N ALA A 845 0.00 -26.41 12.87
CA ALA A 845 1.08 -27.34 13.16
C ALA A 845 2.07 -26.85 14.24
N GLN A 846 1.71 -25.84 15.04
CA GLN A 846 2.54 -25.21 16.09
C GLN A 846 3.87 -24.62 15.57
N LYS A 847 4.00 -24.36 14.27
CA LYS A 847 5.14 -23.70 13.66
C LYS A 847 4.94 -22.19 13.61
N ASN A 848 6.04 -21.44 13.71
CA ASN A 848 5.98 -19.99 13.54
C ASN A 848 5.85 -19.63 12.05
N PRO A 849 4.71 -19.09 11.59
CA PRO A 849 4.48 -18.81 10.17
C PRO A 849 5.57 -17.94 9.53
N LYS A 850 6.09 -16.95 10.25
CA LYS A 850 7.13 -16.04 9.72
C LYS A 850 8.47 -16.75 9.50
N GLN A 851 8.84 -17.69 10.37
CA GLN A 851 10.08 -18.45 10.22
C GLN A 851 9.96 -19.47 9.08
N GLU A 852 8.83 -20.15 8.97
CA GLU A 852 8.55 -21.06 7.87
C GLU A 852 8.51 -20.30 6.52
N TYR A 853 7.87 -19.12 6.47
CA TYR A 853 7.87 -18.27 5.29
C TYR A 853 9.29 -17.91 4.84
N LYS A 854 10.16 -17.47 5.76
CA LYS A 854 11.56 -17.16 5.44
C LYS A 854 12.31 -18.36 4.89
N ARG A 855 12.12 -19.54 5.49
CA ARG A 855 12.79 -20.77 5.07
C ARG A 855 12.32 -21.22 3.68
N GLU A 856 11.01 -21.35 3.49
CA GLU A 856 10.43 -21.79 2.21
C GLU A 856 10.73 -20.77 1.09
N ALA A 857 10.63 -19.47 1.37
CA ALA A 857 11.00 -18.43 0.41
C ALA A 857 12.48 -18.48 -0.01
N PHE A 858 13.40 -18.81 0.92
CA PHE A 858 14.81 -18.97 0.60
C PHE A 858 15.05 -20.19 -0.29
N GLU A 859 14.44 -21.33 0.02
CA GLU A 859 14.51 -22.55 -0.79
C GLU A 859 13.97 -22.30 -2.21
N MET A 860 12.79 -21.67 -2.33
CA MET A 860 12.20 -21.32 -3.62
C MET A 860 13.09 -20.38 -4.43
N PHE A 861 13.74 -19.39 -3.78
CA PHE A 861 14.64 -18.47 -4.45
C PHE A 861 15.90 -19.16 -4.98
N GLY A 862 16.47 -20.09 -4.21
CA GLY A 862 17.58 -20.94 -4.66
C GLY A 862 17.22 -21.73 -5.93
N THR A 863 16.07 -22.40 -5.89
CA THR A 863 15.56 -23.18 -7.05
C THR A 863 15.31 -22.28 -8.26
N MET A 864 14.78 -21.06 -8.06
CA MET A 864 14.60 -20.11 -9.15
C MET A 864 15.92 -19.72 -9.81
N LEU A 865 16.97 -19.43 -9.03
CA LEU A 865 18.28 -19.07 -9.57
C LEU A 865 18.92 -20.24 -10.34
N GLU A 866 18.81 -21.48 -9.86
CA GLU A 866 19.25 -22.66 -10.59
C GLU A 866 18.50 -22.83 -11.90
N GLN A 867 17.20 -22.58 -11.91
CA GLN A 867 16.36 -22.68 -13.09
C GLN A 867 16.69 -21.60 -14.14
N VAL A 868 16.98 -20.36 -13.69
CA VAL A 868 17.49 -19.28 -14.57
C VAL A 868 18.77 -19.71 -15.28
N LYS A 869 19.73 -20.31 -14.55
CA LYS A 869 20.99 -20.82 -15.14
C LYS A 869 20.72 -21.93 -16.14
N HIS A 870 19.94 -22.93 -15.76
CA HIS A 870 19.59 -24.08 -16.60
C HIS A 870 18.93 -23.65 -17.90
N ASP A 871 17.86 -22.85 -17.84
CA ASP A 871 17.09 -22.45 -19.01
C ASP A 871 17.91 -21.53 -19.93
N THR A 872 18.76 -20.67 -19.34
CA THR A 872 19.70 -19.84 -20.12
C THR A 872 20.60 -20.71 -20.98
N ILE A 873 21.27 -21.70 -20.39
CA ILE A 873 22.19 -22.60 -21.15
C ILE A 873 21.41 -23.47 -22.11
N SER A 874 20.27 -24.02 -21.75
CA SER A 874 19.42 -24.81 -22.63
C SER A 874 19.02 -24.05 -23.90
N ILE A 875 18.64 -22.76 -23.75
CA ILE A 875 18.28 -21.91 -24.90
C ILE A 875 19.50 -21.56 -25.71
N LEU A 876 20.59 -21.09 -25.09
CA LEU A 876 21.80 -20.68 -25.79
C LEU A 876 22.45 -21.85 -26.55
N SER A 877 22.39 -23.06 -25.98
CA SER A 877 22.92 -24.27 -26.61
C SER A 877 22.11 -24.75 -27.83
N ARG A 878 20.87 -24.32 -28.02
CA ARG A 878 19.98 -24.74 -29.12
C ARG A 878 19.59 -23.64 -30.09
N ILE A 879 19.85 -22.38 -29.75
CA ILE A 879 19.44 -21.23 -30.57
C ILE A 879 20.01 -21.27 -31.97
N ARG A 880 19.19 -20.94 -32.98
CA ARG A 880 19.55 -20.84 -34.38
C ARG A 880 19.15 -19.49 -34.92
N ILE A 881 20.11 -18.63 -35.17
CA ILE A 881 19.87 -17.24 -35.63
C ILE A 881 20.28 -17.17 -37.09
N ARG A 882 19.40 -16.66 -37.96
CA ARG A 882 19.64 -16.49 -39.40
C ARG A 882 19.97 -15.06 -39.83
N GLY A 883 19.88 -14.08 -38.89
CA GLY A 883 20.21 -12.67 -39.15
C GLY A 883 19.75 -11.70 -38.09
N GLU A 884 20.11 -10.41 -38.21
CA GLU A 884 19.74 -9.32 -37.30
C GLU A 884 18.22 -9.13 -37.13
N LYS A 885 17.42 -9.50 -38.17
CA LYS A 885 15.95 -9.41 -38.08
C LYS A 885 15.33 -10.32 -37.01
N ASP A 886 15.93 -11.49 -36.78
CA ASP A 886 15.46 -12.40 -35.73
C ASP A 886 15.69 -11.80 -34.32
N LEU A 887 16.72 -10.95 -34.18
CA LEU A 887 16.99 -10.19 -32.95
C LEU A 887 15.99 -9.06 -32.72
N ASP A 888 15.57 -8.37 -33.76
CA ASP A 888 14.56 -7.30 -33.66
C ASP A 888 13.20 -7.90 -33.33
N GLU A 889 12.84 -9.08 -33.86
CA GLU A 889 11.62 -9.80 -33.51
C GLU A 889 11.64 -10.30 -32.04
N MET A 890 12.80 -10.73 -31.52
CA MET A 890 12.99 -11.03 -30.11
C MET A 890 12.90 -9.76 -29.22
N ALA A 891 13.33 -8.61 -29.74
CA ALA A 891 13.25 -7.32 -29.08
C ALA A 891 11.85 -6.67 -29.22
N GLU A 892 11.14 -6.88 -30.34
CA GLU A 892 9.78 -6.34 -30.60
C GLU A 892 8.67 -7.09 -29.87
N ARG A 893 8.92 -8.26 -29.30
CA ARG A 893 8.09 -8.77 -28.18
C ARG A 893 8.25 -7.93 -26.90
N LYS A 894 8.46 -6.60 -27.08
CA LYS A 894 8.28 -5.61 -26.03
C LYS A 894 6.88 -5.84 -25.47
N GLN A 895 6.81 -6.30 -24.24
CA GLN A 895 5.56 -6.20 -23.49
C GLN A 895 5.15 -4.74 -23.59
N SER A 896 4.13 -4.48 -24.41
CA SER A 896 3.62 -3.15 -24.61
C SER A 896 3.31 -2.60 -23.22
N THR A 897 4.05 -1.60 -22.76
CA THR A 897 3.78 -0.90 -21.50
C THR A 897 2.35 -0.36 -21.45
N ALA A 898 1.70 -0.23 -22.60
CA ALA A 898 0.29 0.12 -22.76
C ALA A 898 -0.68 -0.93 -22.17
N SER A 899 -0.26 -2.19 -21.97
CA SER A 899 -1.08 -3.24 -21.35
C SER A 899 -0.81 -3.42 -19.85
N MET A 900 0.20 -2.77 -19.28
CA MET A 900 0.54 -2.85 -17.86
C MET A 900 -0.40 -1.95 -17.04
N LYS A 901 -0.87 -2.48 -15.92
CA LYS A 901 -1.69 -1.74 -14.95
C LYS A 901 -0.82 -1.37 -13.75
N PHE A 902 -0.84 -0.10 -13.42
CA PHE A 902 -0.19 0.46 -12.23
C PHE A 902 -1.23 0.55 -11.12
N GLN A 903 -1.01 -0.13 -10.00
CA GLN A 903 -1.96 -0.20 -8.91
C GLN A 903 -1.28 0.18 -7.59
N HIS A 904 -1.86 1.15 -6.92
CA HIS A 904 -1.71 1.39 -5.51
C HIS A 904 -3.12 1.44 -4.94
N ALA A 905 -3.53 0.40 -4.21
CA ALA A 905 -4.82 0.35 -3.58
C ALA A 905 -4.76 1.22 -2.32
N GLU A 906 -5.40 2.39 -2.32
CA GLU A 906 -5.65 3.10 -1.06
C GLU A 906 -6.58 2.23 -0.21
N SER A 907 -6.03 1.63 0.85
CA SER A 907 -6.81 0.92 1.84
C SER A 907 -7.07 1.85 3.03
N SER A 908 -8.20 2.52 3.02
CA SER A 908 -8.81 2.97 4.26
C SER A 908 -9.64 1.81 4.82
N ALA A 909 -9.50 1.49 6.09
CA ALA A 909 -10.36 0.51 6.75
C ALA A 909 -11.84 0.96 6.79
N LEU A 910 -12.13 2.19 6.34
CA LEU A 910 -13.45 2.80 6.21
C LEU A 910 -13.80 3.17 4.75
N ASP A 911 -12.81 3.22 3.83
CA ASP A 911 -12.98 3.69 2.45
C ASP A 911 -12.88 2.58 1.39
N GLU A 912 -13.51 1.44 1.57
CA GLU A 912 -13.74 0.53 0.43
C GLU A 912 -14.69 1.12 -0.63
N HIS A 913 -15.09 2.41 -0.50
CA HIS A 913 -16.23 2.92 -1.24
C HIS A 913 -15.99 3.96 -2.35
N ASP A 914 -14.80 4.52 -2.54
CA ASP A 914 -14.71 5.60 -3.51
C ASP A 914 -13.45 5.63 -4.37
N LYS A 915 -13.26 4.67 -5.28
CA LYS A 915 -12.46 4.93 -6.49
C LYS A 915 -12.88 4.08 -7.68
N ALA A 916 -14.01 4.47 -8.27
CA ALA A 916 -14.21 4.27 -9.69
C ALA A 916 -13.88 5.59 -10.39
N SER A 917 -12.62 5.83 -10.73
CA SER A 917 -12.30 6.72 -11.82
C SER A 917 -12.88 6.10 -13.08
N GLN A 918 -14.06 6.58 -13.50
CA GLN A 918 -14.67 6.23 -14.77
C GLN A 918 -13.77 6.72 -15.90
N PRO A 919 -13.42 5.88 -16.87
CA PRO A 919 -12.89 6.38 -18.14
C PRO A 919 -13.95 7.31 -18.74
N ALA A 920 -13.51 8.48 -19.22
CA ALA A 920 -14.38 9.46 -19.87
C ALA A 920 -15.17 8.78 -21.00
N GLY A 921 -16.50 8.67 -20.83
CA GLY A 921 -17.38 8.15 -21.89
C GLY A 921 -18.38 7.05 -21.48
N LEU A 922 -18.36 6.56 -20.23
CA LEU A 922 -19.39 5.60 -19.80
C LEU A 922 -20.63 6.33 -19.22
N PRO A 923 -21.84 5.89 -19.53
CA PRO A 923 -23.05 6.48 -18.96
C PRO A 923 -23.06 6.28 -17.43
N PRO A 924 -23.73 7.18 -16.67
CA PRO A 924 -23.81 7.06 -15.22
C PRO A 924 -24.42 5.72 -14.82
N ALA A 925 -23.82 5.06 -13.81
CA ALA A 925 -24.27 3.77 -13.31
C ALA A 925 -25.73 3.88 -12.85
N GLU A 926 -26.60 3.10 -13.45
CA GLU A 926 -28.00 2.98 -13.04
C GLU A 926 -28.13 2.16 -11.75
N PRO A 927 -28.98 2.55 -10.79
CA PRO A 927 -29.23 1.75 -9.61
C PRO A 927 -29.86 0.42 -9.99
N PHE A 928 -29.26 -0.68 -9.55
CA PHE A 928 -29.81 -2.02 -9.75
C PHE A 928 -31.07 -2.20 -8.88
N VAL A 929 -32.21 -2.39 -9.53
CA VAL A 929 -33.47 -2.71 -8.86
C VAL A 929 -33.64 -4.23 -8.88
N ARG A 930 -33.56 -4.86 -7.71
CA ARG A 930 -33.75 -6.31 -7.56
C ARG A 930 -35.21 -6.68 -7.80
N ASP A 931 -35.47 -7.69 -8.63
CA ASP A 931 -36.80 -8.23 -8.84
C ASP A 931 -37.40 -8.90 -7.60
N LYS A 932 -36.51 -9.34 -6.67
CA LYS A 932 -36.92 -10.01 -5.43
C LYS A 932 -36.22 -9.40 -4.24
N ARG A 933 -36.91 -9.32 -3.09
CA ARG A 933 -36.31 -8.85 -1.80
C ARG A 933 -35.11 -9.73 -1.45
N LYS A 934 -34.01 -9.09 -1.01
CA LYS A 934 -32.87 -9.80 -0.42
C LYS A 934 -33.34 -10.55 0.82
N ILE A 935 -33.17 -11.87 0.81
CA ILE A 935 -33.53 -12.74 1.91
C ILE A 935 -32.30 -12.94 2.77
N GLY A 936 -32.39 -12.58 4.03
CA GLY A 936 -31.30 -12.81 4.97
C GLY A 936 -31.05 -14.31 5.15
N ARG A 937 -29.80 -14.73 5.24
CA ARG A 937 -29.41 -16.15 5.39
C ARG A 937 -30.10 -16.85 6.56
N ASN A 938 -30.45 -16.12 7.61
CA ASN A 938 -31.15 -16.62 8.79
C ASN A 938 -32.67 -16.47 8.72
N GLU A 939 -33.22 -15.83 7.67
CA GLU A 939 -34.67 -15.74 7.45
C GLU A 939 -35.27 -17.10 6.96
N ILE A 940 -36.55 -17.30 7.21
CA ILE A 940 -37.27 -18.50 6.72
C ILE A 940 -37.27 -18.51 5.19
N CYS A 941 -36.91 -19.65 4.61
CA CYS A 941 -36.83 -19.79 3.16
C CYS A 941 -38.19 -19.60 2.49
N PRO A 942 -38.29 -18.75 1.46
CA PRO A 942 -39.55 -18.47 0.76
C PRO A 942 -40.12 -19.67 -0.05
N CYS A 943 -39.33 -20.73 -0.19
CA CYS A 943 -39.82 -21.98 -0.85
C CYS A 943 -40.83 -22.74 -0.01
N GLY A 944 -41.18 -22.29 1.21
CA GLY A 944 -42.20 -22.93 2.07
C GLY A 944 -41.68 -24.14 2.87
N SER A 945 -40.39 -24.43 2.86
CA SER A 945 -39.77 -25.55 3.59
C SER A 945 -39.75 -25.40 5.11
N GLY A 946 -40.01 -24.19 5.65
CA GLY A 946 -39.95 -23.89 7.07
C GLY A 946 -38.50 -23.78 7.62
N LYS A 947 -37.48 -24.05 6.81
CA LYS A 947 -36.08 -23.96 7.19
C LYS A 947 -35.53 -22.55 6.93
N LYS A 948 -34.42 -22.16 7.62
CA LYS A 948 -33.69 -20.93 7.32
C LYS A 948 -33.15 -20.97 5.88
N PHE A 949 -33.05 -19.82 5.21
CA PHE A 949 -32.59 -19.73 3.82
C PHE A 949 -31.24 -20.43 3.61
N LYS A 950 -30.29 -20.25 4.52
CA LYS A 950 -28.98 -20.95 4.50
C LYS A 950 -29.04 -22.47 4.62
N GLN A 951 -30.14 -23.01 5.09
CA GLN A 951 -30.39 -24.46 5.26
C GLN A 951 -31.34 -25.03 4.20
N CYS A 952 -31.68 -24.29 3.18
CA CYS A 952 -32.60 -24.67 2.10
C CYS A 952 -32.09 -24.12 0.75
N CYS A 953 -32.80 -23.19 0.14
CA CYS A 953 -32.44 -22.65 -1.18
C CYS A 953 -31.17 -21.82 -1.21
N GLY A 954 -30.61 -21.48 -0.07
CA GLY A 954 -29.30 -20.82 0.07
C GLY A 954 -28.15 -21.80 0.31
N GLN A 955 -28.37 -23.11 0.24
CA GLN A 955 -27.32 -24.14 0.22
C GLN A 955 -26.68 -24.26 -1.16
N LEU A 956 -25.42 -24.74 -1.20
CA LEU A 956 -24.83 -25.23 -2.45
C LEU A 956 -25.71 -26.35 -3.01
N HIS A 957 -26.32 -26.13 -4.18
CA HIS A 957 -27.02 -27.20 -4.91
C HIS A 957 -26.03 -27.88 -5.85
N ALA A 958 -26.08 -29.23 -5.85
CA ALA A 958 -25.31 -30.09 -6.75
C ALA A 958 -25.73 -29.89 -8.21
#